data_b1fdd9165312b39811730ecb1fd18ee1
#
_entry.id   b1fdd9165312b39811730ecb1fd18ee1
#
_cell.length_a   1.000
_cell.length_b   1.000
_cell.length_c   1.000
_cell.angle_alpha   90.00
_cell.angle_beta   90.00
_cell.angle_gamma   90.00
#
_symmetry.space_group_name_H-M   'P 1'
#
loop_
_entity.id
_entity.type
_entity.pdbx_description
1 polymer ?
#
loop_
_entity_poly.entity_id
_entity_poly.type
_entity_poly.pdbx_seq_one_letter_code
_entity_poly.pdbx_strand_id
1 'polypeptide(L)'
;MNRIFKLSFFSVLFFFINPSALFGQMIDLGNAKIISLEKEDPLVLNATSILQEEISKRSNISLAKGNKMQKHAQSAIVIGLEKGLSKFPLEYRQHLATIPDIKAEGYKIAVVSKSNVVLIMGKDSRGVLYGVGKLLRKLEMSQGQILLPSDLKIASSPAFPIRGHQLGYRPKTNSYDAFSVEQFDNYIRDLAIFGANSIEIMPPRTDDDFTSVHMKIPAIEMIVEQSKICDKYGMDVWMWYPNLGSDYTSPDSLKLEIEERRQIFKAVPRLDALFVPGGDPGDLEPDELFNWLEREAQVLNEYHPNAKIWVSPQVFRPTNAWFETFYEHVNKEYPWFGGVVFGPWIKMPIKEIRERLKPGIPIRRYPDITHSLSSQYPIPHWDLAYSITLGRECINPRPHDQKIIHNAFDQYAQGSISYSEGTNDDVNKMIWSDQDWDPKTPVMETLRDYARYFIGPKYTETVSQGLLALEKNLKGPLLINDGVIRTLQQWQDLEKNATKEVLGNFRFQMGLLRAYFDAYQYRRLIYETELELKAREILSTAKALGPVKAMAEAKATLYMAGLQPVMPEWKNRCYSLADDLFKSIGAQLTVEKHFAAAGRGNFIDNIDVPLNDGMWLIDQLSIIEKNGDEADKLRAIANLLERNNPGPGGYYDNFGTPESWNRVVSNYSYEEDPGGLKSPRVSFGVGLRGEEWVHEITAVGFDGHTTPLSWMNQITTLYDEPLKLVYPDLDPQGSYVIRVGYTGRFRSKIKLMAEKIMIHDYITTGDQPIYEFKVPANTLKDGILELEWSCGEGERGSQVSEIWIINQDELKK
;
A
#
# COMPACT_ATOMS: atom_id res chain seq x y z
N MET A 1 64.78 -31.26 32.53
CA MET A 1 64.77 -31.19 31.05
C MET A 1 63.93 -29.98 30.59
N ASN A 2 64.68 -28.94 30.22
CA ASN A 2 64.14 -27.61 29.86
C ASN A 2 63.46 -27.67 28.49
N ARG A 3 62.23 -27.12 28.39
CA ARG A 3 61.65 -26.66 27.09
C ARG A 3 61.33 -25.18 27.19
N ILE A 4 62.12 -24.44 26.43
CA ILE A 4 62.02 -22.98 26.22
C ILE A 4 60.82 -22.70 25.31
N PHE A 5 59.85 -21.90 25.79
CA PHE A 5 58.78 -21.29 24.95
C PHE A 5 59.31 -20.00 24.30
N LYS A 6 59.43 -20.01 22.97
CA LYS A 6 59.69 -18.81 22.19
C LYS A 6 58.36 -18.03 22.02
N LEU A 7 58.26 -16.84 22.61
CA LEU A 7 57.23 -15.84 22.32
C LEU A 7 57.58 -15.18 20.99
N SER A 8 56.72 -15.35 19.99
CA SER A 8 56.77 -14.58 18.74
C SER A 8 55.93 -13.31 18.93
N PHE A 9 56.58 -12.17 18.87
CA PHE A 9 55.97 -10.87 18.86
C PHE A 9 55.31 -10.67 17.48
N PHE A 10 53.97 -10.68 17.39
CA PHE A 10 53.22 -10.18 16.22
C PHE A 10 53.05 -8.68 16.35
N SER A 11 53.77 -7.90 15.54
CA SER A 11 53.55 -6.48 15.38
C SER A 11 52.24 -6.28 14.59
N VAL A 12 51.20 -5.88 15.26
CA VAL A 12 49.98 -5.42 14.62
C VAL A 12 50.21 -4.00 14.11
N LEU A 13 50.35 -3.86 12.79
CA LEU A 13 50.38 -2.57 12.10
C LEU A 13 48.93 -2.02 12.11
N PHE A 14 48.66 -1.05 12.99
CA PHE A 14 47.44 -0.26 12.91
C PHE A 14 47.55 0.67 11.69
N PHE A 15 46.86 0.32 10.61
CA PHE A 15 46.56 1.28 9.55
C PHE A 15 45.55 2.28 10.13
N PHE A 16 45.97 3.47 10.43
CA PHE A 16 45.08 4.62 10.62
C PHE A 16 44.45 4.93 9.26
N ILE A 17 43.28 4.36 9.02
CA ILE A 17 42.40 4.80 7.91
C ILE A 17 41.94 6.21 8.33
N ASN A 18 42.45 7.18 7.60
CA ASN A 18 42.06 8.59 7.76
C ASN A 18 40.57 8.70 7.39
N PRO A 19 39.63 9.00 8.31
CA PRO A 19 38.20 9.02 7.99
C PRO A 19 37.82 10.09 6.95
N SER A 20 38.71 11.03 6.66
CA SER A 20 38.52 12.03 5.60
C SER A 20 38.66 11.49 4.16
N ALA A 21 39.10 10.24 3.97
CA ALA A 21 39.21 9.62 2.63
C ALA A 21 37.92 8.95 2.14
N LEU A 22 36.87 8.86 2.98
CA LEU A 22 35.58 8.24 2.63
C LEU A 22 34.51 9.24 2.14
N PHE A 23 34.73 10.54 2.32
CA PHE A 23 33.83 11.56 1.76
C PHE A 23 34.41 12.08 0.44
N GLY A 24 33.73 11.80 -0.68
CA GLY A 24 34.06 12.40 -1.97
C GLY A 24 34.18 13.92 -1.83
N GLN A 25 35.06 14.54 -2.62
CA GLN A 25 35.22 16.01 -2.61
C GLN A 25 33.88 16.67 -2.99
N MET A 26 33.40 17.60 -2.17
CA MET A 26 32.16 18.37 -2.41
C MET A 26 32.47 19.71 -3.03
N ILE A 27 31.61 20.19 -3.91
CA ILE A 27 31.61 21.60 -4.36
C ILE A 27 30.52 22.37 -3.62
N ASP A 28 30.80 23.65 -3.33
CA ASP A 28 29.84 24.57 -2.74
C ASP A 28 29.18 25.42 -3.83
N LEU A 29 27.85 25.37 -3.89
CA LEU A 29 27.02 26.12 -4.86
C LEU A 29 26.29 27.31 -4.22
N GLY A 30 26.63 27.71 -2.98
CA GLY A 30 25.97 28.80 -2.26
C GLY A 30 26.02 30.15 -2.97
N ASN A 31 27.01 30.36 -3.81
CA ASN A 31 27.16 31.57 -4.64
C ASN A 31 26.93 31.32 -6.13
N ALA A 32 26.36 30.18 -6.53
CA ALA A 32 26.15 29.85 -7.93
C ALA A 32 25.07 30.73 -8.57
N LYS A 33 25.19 30.90 -9.90
CA LYS A 33 24.12 31.50 -10.71
C LYS A 33 23.40 30.41 -11.49
N ILE A 34 22.08 30.44 -11.49
CA ILE A 34 21.28 29.58 -12.36
C ILE A 34 21.20 30.24 -13.76
N ILE A 35 21.71 29.56 -14.77
CA ILE A 35 21.79 30.07 -16.16
C ILE A 35 20.93 29.14 -17.04
N SER A 36 19.80 29.66 -17.53
CA SER A 36 19.00 29.00 -18.56
C SER A 36 19.50 29.44 -19.95
N LEU A 37 19.83 28.47 -20.80
CA LEU A 37 20.17 28.68 -22.19
C LEU A 37 18.94 28.74 -23.10
N GLU A 38 17.78 28.37 -22.59
CA GLU A 38 16.49 28.48 -23.27
C GLU A 38 15.69 29.65 -22.68
N LYS A 39 15.18 30.52 -23.58
CA LYS A 39 14.54 31.78 -23.16
C LYS A 39 13.05 31.82 -23.39
N GLU A 40 12.54 30.91 -24.20
CA GLU A 40 11.14 30.92 -24.67
C GLU A 40 10.36 29.65 -24.33
N ASP A 41 11.04 28.60 -23.87
CA ASP A 41 10.39 27.34 -23.52
C ASP A 41 9.75 27.45 -22.10
N PRO A 42 8.43 27.46 -21.97
CA PRO A 42 7.77 27.71 -20.69
C PRO A 42 8.11 26.67 -19.64
N LEU A 43 8.24 25.38 -20.02
CA LEU A 43 8.54 24.30 -19.09
C LEU A 43 9.99 24.36 -18.60
N VAL A 44 10.96 24.72 -19.46
CA VAL A 44 12.36 24.94 -19.06
C VAL A 44 12.48 26.13 -18.11
N LEU A 45 11.75 27.22 -18.38
CA LEU A 45 11.70 28.38 -17.50
C LEU A 45 11.07 28.06 -16.15
N ASN A 46 10.00 27.26 -16.15
CA ASN A 46 9.37 26.79 -14.92
C ASN A 46 10.32 25.86 -14.13
N ALA A 47 10.98 24.89 -14.77
CA ALA A 47 11.98 24.04 -14.14
C ALA A 47 13.13 24.86 -13.50
N THR A 48 13.57 25.93 -14.17
CA THR A 48 14.58 26.88 -13.64
C THR A 48 14.05 27.60 -12.39
N SER A 49 12.77 27.96 -12.38
CA SER A 49 12.14 28.60 -11.21
C SER A 49 11.99 27.63 -10.04
N ILE A 50 11.56 26.39 -10.30
CA ILE A 50 11.49 25.31 -9.32
C ILE A 50 12.86 25.12 -8.65
N LEU A 51 13.94 25.03 -9.43
CA LEU A 51 15.28 24.88 -8.88
C LEU A 51 15.61 26.00 -7.87
N GLN A 52 15.35 27.25 -8.25
CA GLN A 52 15.62 28.42 -7.40
C GLN A 52 14.75 28.40 -6.13
N GLU A 53 13.46 28.15 -6.28
CA GLU A 53 12.48 28.15 -5.17
C GLU A 53 12.79 27.05 -4.16
N GLU A 54 13.04 25.81 -4.66
CA GLU A 54 13.29 24.66 -3.80
C GLU A 54 14.65 24.75 -3.08
N ILE A 55 15.68 25.33 -3.73
CA ILE A 55 16.95 25.65 -3.09
C ILE A 55 16.72 26.70 -2.00
N SER A 56 16.03 27.79 -2.32
CA SER A 56 15.78 28.88 -1.37
C SER A 56 15.01 28.40 -0.15
N LYS A 57 13.96 27.58 -0.37
CA LYS A 57 13.13 27.01 0.70
C LYS A 57 13.93 26.16 1.69
N ARG A 58 14.92 25.40 1.22
CA ARG A 58 15.68 24.43 2.05
C ARG A 58 16.99 25.00 2.59
N SER A 59 17.60 25.96 1.90
CA SER A 59 18.92 26.50 2.30
C SER A 59 18.88 27.94 2.81
N ASN A 60 17.76 28.64 2.61
CA ASN A 60 17.65 30.08 2.81
C ASN A 60 18.63 30.91 1.94
N ILE A 61 19.11 30.31 0.83
CA ILE A 61 19.98 30.97 -0.16
C ILE A 61 19.17 31.19 -1.44
N SER A 62 19.04 32.43 -1.87
CA SER A 62 18.42 32.78 -3.17
C SER A 62 19.47 32.91 -4.26
N LEU A 63 19.58 31.91 -5.13
CA LEU A 63 20.51 31.94 -6.25
C LEU A 63 20.02 32.91 -7.34
N ALA A 64 20.92 33.76 -7.85
CA ALA A 64 20.60 34.71 -8.93
C ALA A 64 20.37 33.98 -10.25
N LYS A 65 19.35 34.38 -11.03
CA LYS A 65 19.12 33.91 -12.40
C LYS A 65 19.89 34.73 -13.43
N GLY A 66 20.34 34.09 -14.51
CA GLY A 66 20.99 34.72 -15.64
C GLY A 66 20.68 33.99 -16.95
N ASN A 67 20.91 34.64 -18.07
CA ASN A 67 20.68 34.10 -19.41
C ASN A 67 21.94 34.06 -20.28
N LYS A 68 23.09 34.42 -19.73
CA LYS A 68 24.40 34.41 -20.42
C LYS A 68 25.48 33.96 -19.45
N MET A 69 26.37 33.10 -19.94
CA MET A 69 27.62 32.78 -19.25
C MET A 69 28.62 33.92 -19.35
N GLN A 70 29.23 34.30 -18.24
CA GLN A 70 30.38 35.18 -18.22
C GLN A 70 31.66 34.36 -18.46
N LYS A 71 32.66 34.95 -19.13
CA LYS A 71 33.93 34.27 -19.50
C LYS A 71 34.72 33.70 -18.30
N HIS A 72 34.39 34.14 -17.06
CA HIS A 72 35.00 33.70 -15.82
C HIS A 72 33.87 33.45 -14.78
N ALA A 73 32.92 32.58 -15.09
CA ALA A 73 31.85 32.24 -14.17
C ALA A 73 32.45 31.56 -12.92
N GLN A 74 32.25 32.15 -11.75
CA GLN A 74 32.78 31.64 -10.49
C GLN A 74 31.97 30.41 -10.13
N SER A 75 30.82 30.17 -10.09
CA SER A 75 30.01 29.01 -9.83
C SER A 75 28.67 29.15 -10.57
N ALA A 76 28.20 28.07 -11.21
CA ALA A 76 26.94 28.14 -11.95
C ALA A 76 26.24 26.80 -12.08
N ILE A 77 24.92 26.84 -12.22
CA ILE A 77 24.08 25.71 -12.66
C ILE A 77 23.57 26.10 -14.06
N VAL A 78 24.01 25.39 -15.09
CA VAL A 78 23.71 25.70 -16.50
C VAL A 78 22.69 24.69 -17.01
N ILE A 79 21.55 25.19 -17.48
CA ILE A 79 20.42 24.44 -17.94
C ILE A 79 20.17 24.65 -19.44
N GLY A 80 20.00 23.57 -20.20
CA GLY A 80 19.65 23.63 -21.60
C GLY A 80 19.10 22.34 -22.18
N LEU A 81 18.79 22.39 -23.47
CA LEU A 81 18.27 21.29 -24.26
C LEU A 81 19.34 20.67 -25.16
N GLU A 82 19.23 19.37 -25.45
CA GLU A 82 20.15 18.70 -26.40
C GLU A 82 20.12 19.33 -27.79
N LYS A 83 18.93 19.69 -28.31
CA LYS A 83 18.80 20.45 -29.58
C LYS A 83 19.48 21.78 -29.55
N GLY A 84 19.76 22.35 -28.38
CA GLY A 84 20.50 23.59 -28.15
C GLY A 84 21.94 23.37 -27.70
N LEU A 85 22.54 22.20 -27.90
CA LEU A 85 23.89 21.85 -27.43
C LEU A 85 24.96 22.88 -27.87
N SER A 86 24.82 23.48 -29.05
CA SER A 86 25.73 24.53 -29.54
C SER A 86 25.76 25.80 -28.69
N LYS A 87 24.72 26.06 -27.89
CA LYS A 87 24.64 27.17 -26.94
C LYS A 87 25.55 26.96 -25.70
N PHE A 88 25.92 25.71 -25.41
CA PHE A 88 26.88 25.41 -24.35
C PHE A 88 28.31 25.75 -24.82
N PRO A 89 29.17 26.32 -23.96
CA PRO A 89 30.60 26.49 -24.25
C PRO A 89 31.27 25.16 -24.64
N LEU A 90 32.31 25.25 -25.51
CA LEU A 90 32.98 24.05 -26.04
C LEU A 90 33.45 23.08 -24.92
N GLU A 91 34.06 23.63 -23.87
CA GLU A 91 34.52 22.86 -22.72
C GLU A 91 33.37 22.03 -22.11
N TYR A 92 32.19 22.62 -21.91
CA TYR A 92 31.03 21.92 -21.30
C TYR A 92 30.42 20.89 -22.25
N ARG A 93 30.45 21.17 -23.57
CA ARG A 93 30.03 20.16 -24.57
C ARG A 93 30.93 18.91 -24.50
N GLN A 94 32.24 19.11 -24.32
CA GLN A 94 33.17 17.99 -24.13
C GLN A 94 32.85 17.15 -22.88
N HIS A 95 32.52 17.79 -21.77
CA HIS A 95 32.05 17.07 -20.57
C HIS A 95 30.75 16.28 -20.81
N LEU A 96 29.75 16.91 -21.44
CA LEU A 96 28.48 16.26 -21.76
C LEU A 96 28.63 15.11 -22.78
N ALA A 97 29.59 15.17 -23.67
CA ALA A 97 29.90 14.13 -24.65
C ALA A 97 30.54 12.87 -24.02
N THR A 98 31.09 12.98 -22.80
CA THR A 98 31.61 11.81 -22.06
C THR A 98 30.51 11.00 -21.35
N ILE A 99 29.27 11.46 -21.38
CA ILE A 99 28.11 10.85 -20.72
C ILE A 99 27.27 10.13 -21.78
N PRO A 100 26.76 8.91 -21.51
CA PRO A 100 25.95 8.15 -22.46
C PRO A 100 24.77 8.92 -23.03
N ASP A 101 24.30 8.53 -24.22
CA ASP A 101 23.13 9.15 -24.85
C ASP A 101 21.84 8.90 -24.08
N ILE A 102 20.89 9.81 -24.24
CA ILE A 102 19.59 9.81 -23.55
C ILE A 102 18.44 9.71 -24.56
N LYS A 103 17.35 9.11 -24.11
CA LYS A 103 16.08 9.00 -24.86
C LYS A 103 15.14 10.15 -24.50
N ALA A 104 13.95 10.17 -25.09
CA ALA A 104 12.88 11.11 -24.74
C ALA A 104 12.69 11.19 -23.22
N GLU A 105 12.41 12.40 -22.72
CA GLU A 105 12.29 12.74 -21.30
C GLU A 105 13.57 12.51 -20.46
N GLY A 106 14.64 12.00 -21.06
CA GLY A 106 15.94 11.79 -20.41
C GLY A 106 16.75 13.06 -20.19
N TYR A 107 17.74 12.96 -19.31
CA TYR A 107 18.64 14.07 -18.96
C TYR A 107 20.08 13.60 -18.74
N LYS A 108 21.01 14.54 -18.90
CA LYS A 108 22.39 14.41 -18.46
C LYS A 108 22.70 15.45 -17.39
N ILE A 109 23.40 15.04 -16.33
CA ILE A 109 23.97 15.95 -15.32
C ILE A 109 25.48 15.71 -15.25
N ALA A 110 26.27 16.79 -15.22
CA ALA A 110 27.72 16.71 -15.04
C ALA A 110 28.22 17.84 -14.16
N VAL A 111 29.15 17.53 -13.26
CA VAL A 111 29.88 18.55 -12.50
C VAL A 111 31.24 18.80 -13.14
N VAL A 112 31.52 20.07 -13.41
CA VAL A 112 32.85 20.58 -13.84
C VAL A 112 33.52 21.15 -12.60
N SER A 113 34.18 20.29 -11.81
CA SER A 113 34.70 20.63 -10.48
C SER A 113 35.69 21.80 -10.46
N LYS A 114 36.52 21.92 -11.47
CA LYS A 114 37.52 23.03 -11.58
C LYS A 114 36.90 24.44 -11.54
N SER A 115 35.65 24.57 -12.00
CA SER A 115 34.92 25.84 -12.06
C SER A 115 33.68 25.87 -11.17
N ASN A 116 33.40 24.82 -10.38
CA ASN A 116 32.16 24.65 -9.59
C ASN A 116 30.91 24.84 -10.46
N VAL A 117 30.88 24.27 -11.66
CA VAL A 117 29.76 24.36 -12.58
C VAL A 117 29.05 23.05 -12.68
N VAL A 118 27.70 23.08 -12.51
CA VAL A 118 26.80 21.95 -12.74
C VAL A 118 26.10 22.15 -14.08
N LEU A 119 26.15 21.15 -14.95
CA LEU A 119 25.49 21.13 -16.24
C LEU A 119 24.27 20.26 -16.18
N ILE A 120 23.11 20.74 -16.62
CA ILE A 120 21.87 19.98 -16.81
C ILE A 120 21.48 20.11 -18.29
N MET A 121 21.37 18.97 -18.97
CA MET A 121 20.91 18.92 -20.35
C MET A 121 19.75 17.91 -20.47
N GLY A 122 18.57 18.40 -20.85
CA GLY A 122 17.43 17.54 -21.15
C GLY A 122 17.40 17.14 -22.62
N LYS A 123 16.91 15.94 -22.93
CA LYS A 123 16.57 15.54 -24.30
C LYS A 123 15.52 16.46 -24.91
N ASP A 124 14.54 16.78 -24.07
CA ASP A 124 13.42 17.68 -24.32
C ASP A 124 13.09 18.48 -23.04
N SER A 125 12.02 19.25 -23.04
CA SER A 125 11.67 20.14 -21.95
C SER A 125 11.30 19.38 -20.65
N ARG A 126 10.64 18.21 -20.76
CA ARG A 126 10.39 17.32 -19.62
C ARG A 126 11.70 16.76 -19.07
N GLY A 127 12.63 16.36 -19.94
CA GLY A 127 13.97 15.93 -19.54
C GLY A 127 14.74 16.98 -18.73
N VAL A 128 14.55 18.26 -19.01
CA VAL A 128 15.10 19.34 -18.18
C VAL A 128 14.47 19.36 -16.80
N LEU A 129 13.14 19.26 -16.71
CA LEU A 129 12.42 19.22 -15.43
C LEU A 129 12.91 18.05 -14.56
N TYR A 130 13.04 16.85 -15.13
CA TYR A 130 13.53 15.68 -14.40
C TYR A 130 15.00 15.76 -14.03
N GLY A 131 15.84 16.38 -14.89
CA GLY A 131 17.23 16.68 -14.58
C GLY A 131 17.37 17.65 -13.40
N VAL A 132 16.54 18.69 -13.35
CA VAL A 132 16.42 19.59 -12.21
C VAL A 132 15.95 18.82 -10.96
N GLY A 133 14.92 18.00 -11.08
CA GLY A 133 14.42 17.16 -10.00
C GLY A 133 15.52 16.22 -9.45
N LYS A 134 16.27 15.54 -10.32
CA LYS A 134 17.37 14.67 -9.87
C LYS A 134 18.49 15.45 -9.21
N LEU A 135 18.83 16.63 -9.71
CA LEU A 135 19.82 17.50 -9.05
C LEU A 135 19.33 17.87 -7.64
N LEU A 136 18.09 18.36 -7.50
CA LEU A 136 17.52 18.72 -6.19
C LEU A 136 17.57 17.55 -5.18
N ARG A 137 17.31 16.34 -5.63
CA ARG A 137 17.41 15.12 -4.79
C ARG A 137 18.85 14.75 -4.40
N LYS A 138 19.84 15.19 -5.16
CA LYS A 138 21.28 14.93 -4.90
C LYS A 138 21.98 16.06 -4.15
N LEU A 139 21.40 17.26 -4.11
CA LEU A 139 21.94 18.38 -3.35
C LEU A 139 21.82 18.12 -1.84
N GLU A 140 22.89 18.40 -1.10
CA GLU A 140 22.86 18.52 0.34
C GLU A 140 22.58 19.99 0.71
N MET A 141 21.32 20.26 1.06
CA MET A 141 20.82 21.61 1.36
C MET A 141 20.57 21.74 2.87
N SER A 142 21.26 22.66 3.49
CA SER A 142 21.05 23.06 4.89
C SER A 142 21.13 24.58 5.00
N GLN A 143 20.69 25.13 6.13
CA GLN A 143 20.70 26.58 6.34
C GLN A 143 22.05 27.21 5.99
N GLY A 144 22.07 28.07 4.99
CA GLY A 144 23.27 28.78 4.53
C GLY A 144 24.26 27.94 3.72
N GLN A 145 23.90 26.71 3.29
CA GLN A 145 24.83 25.82 2.59
C GLN A 145 24.14 24.98 1.50
N ILE A 146 24.84 24.84 0.35
CA ILE A 146 24.40 24.02 -0.78
C ILE A 146 25.61 23.22 -1.29
N LEU A 147 25.68 21.94 -1.00
CA LEU A 147 26.79 21.08 -1.38
C LEU A 147 26.36 20.02 -2.40
N LEU A 148 27.32 19.62 -3.26
CA LEU A 148 27.13 18.56 -4.26
C LEU A 148 28.44 17.77 -4.45
N PRO A 149 28.40 16.42 -4.62
CA PRO A 149 29.59 15.65 -4.98
C PRO A 149 30.27 16.16 -6.26
N SER A 150 31.59 16.41 -6.20
CA SER A 150 32.35 17.04 -7.26
C SER A 150 32.56 16.16 -8.51
N ASP A 151 32.31 14.87 -8.41
CA ASP A 151 32.47 13.86 -9.45
C ASP A 151 31.12 13.41 -10.05
N LEU A 152 30.00 14.06 -9.67
CA LEU A 152 28.66 13.65 -10.11
C LEU A 152 28.55 13.70 -11.64
N LYS A 153 28.19 12.53 -12.20
CA LYS A 153 27.84 12.34 -13.62
C LYS A 153 26.66 11.40 -13.71
N ILE A 154 25.59 11.83 -14.34
CA ILE A 154 24.35 11.07 -14.53
C ILE A 154 23.92 11.18 -15.98
N ALA A 155 23.59 10.05 -16.62
CA ALA A 155 22.74 9.97 -17.78
C ALA A 155 21.58 9.05 -17.44
N SER A 156 20.36 9.52 -17.62
CA SER A 156 19.18 8.75 -17.28
C SER A 156 18.02 9.06 -18.20
N SER A 157 17.23 8.03 -18.49
CA SER A 157 16.00 8.14 -19.28
C SER A 157 14.98 7.17 -18.71
N PRO A 158 13.68 7.51 -18.69
CA PRO A 158 12.67 6.65 -18.11
C PRO A 158 12.52 5.33 -18.89
N ALA A 159 12.27 4.25 -18.16
CA ALA A 159 11.98 2.93 -18.74
C ALA A 159 10.55 2.88 -19.31
N PHE A 160 9.60 3.55 -18.66
CA PHE A 160 8.20 3.52 -19.01
C PHE A 160 7.68 4.89 -19.45
N PRO A 161 6.83 4.94 -20.51
CA PRO A 161 6.26 6.19 -20.99
C PRO A 161 5.16 6.77 -20.09
N ILE A 162 4.47 5.94 -19.29
CA ILE A 162 3.42 6.37 -18.33
C ILE A 162 3.96 6.19 -16.92
N ARG A 163 4.02 7.26 -16.14
CA ARG A 163 4.53 7.27 -14.77
C ARG A 163 3.73 8.27 -13.97
N GLY A 164 2.86 7.78 -13.08
CA GLY A 164 1.97 8.72 -12.41
C GLY A 164 1.26 8.19 -11.18
N HIS A 165 0.43 9.08 -10.63
CA HIS A 165 -0.33 8.81 -9.42
C HIS A 165 -1.70 9.45 -9.49
N GLN A 166 -2.71 8.78 -8.92
CA GLN A 166 -4.00 9.37 -8.67
C GLN A 166 -3.92 10.28 -7.43
N LEU A 167 -4.56 11.45 -7.49
CA LEU A 167 -4.64 12.40 -6.39
C LEU A 167 -6.09 12.71 -6.03
N GLY A 168 -6.67 11.79 -5.26
CA GLY A 168 -8.04 11.89 -4.79
C GLY A 168 -9.01 10.97 -5.53
N TYR A 169 -9.72 10.19 -4.75
CA TYR A 169 -10.77 9.30 -5.22
C TYR A 169 -12.01 9.45 -4.34
N ARG A 170 -11.83 9.32 -3.01
CA ARG A 170 -12.89 9.38 -2.03
C ARG A 170 -12.66 10.50 -1.02
N PRO A 171 -13.66 11.35 -0.74
CA PRO A 171 -13.56 12.33 0.34
C PRO A 171 -13.61 11.66 1.71
N LYS A 172 -13.05 12.31 2.71
CA LYS A 172 -12.99 11.90 4.11
C LYS A 172 -12.22 10.59 4.36
N THR A 173 -11.35 10.21 3.42
CA THR A 173 -10.59 8.96 3.51
C THR A 173 -9.18 9.17 4.05
N ASN A 174 -8.51 10.25 3.70
CA ASN A 174 -7.16 10.54 4.22
C ASN A 174 -6.85 12.04 4.26
N SER A 175 -6.57 12.70 3.11
CA SER A 175 -6.12 14.10 3.13
C SER A 175 -6.40 14.91 1.89
N TYR A 176 -6.56 14.30 0.71
CA TYR A 176 -6.62 15.07 -0.54
C TYR A 176 -7.83 16.00 -0.66
N ASP A 177 -8.98 15.62 -0.11
CA ASP A 177 -10.16 16.48 -0.08
C ASP A 177 -9.98 17.73 0.82
N ALA A 178 -8.98 17.72 1.70
CA ALA A 178 -8.63 18.84 2.56
C ALA A 178 -7.52 19.75 1.99
N PHE A 179 -6.90 19.38 0.87
CA PHE A 179 -5.82 20.15 0.29
C PHE A 179 -6.33 21.48 -0.31
N SER A 180 -5.55 22.54 -0.12
CA SER A 180 -5.69 23.77 -0.89
C SER A 180 -5.05 23.61 -2.28
N VAL A 181 -5.36 24.56 -3.19
CA VAL A 181 -4.71 24.63 -4.51
C VAL A 181 -3.19 24.70 -4.38
N GLU A 182 -2.67 25.45 -3.42
CA GLU A 182 -1.23 25.55 -3.15
C GLU A 182 -0.64 24.21 -2.67
N GLN A 183 -1.35 23.47 -1.84
CA GLN A 183 -0.91 22.14 -1.38
C GLN A 183 -0.86 21.14 -2.55
N PHE A 184 -1.85 21.15 -3.45
CA PHE A 184 -1.80 20.36 -4.68
C PHE A 184 -0.65 20.80 -5.59
N ASP A 185 -0.41 22.11 -5.78
CA ASP A 185 0.72 22.61 -6.58
C ASP A 185 2.07 22.11 -6.04
N ASN A 186 2.27 22.19 -4.73
CA ASN A 186 3.49 21.70 -4.09
C ASN A 186 3.61 20.18 -4.19
N TYR A 187 2.51 19.42 -4.01
CA TYR A 187 2.54 17.97 -4.04
C TYR A 187 2.77 17.42 -5.45
N ILE A 188 2.11 17.98 -6.46
CA ILE A 188 2.31 17.64 -7.87
C ILE A 188 3.74 17.98 -8.31
N ARG A 189 4.29 19.11 -7.85
CA ARG A 189 5.70 19.47 -8.03
C ARG A 189 6.63 18.41 -7.44
N ASP A 190 6.38 17.94 -6.23
CA ASP A 190 7.19 16.90 -5.59
C ASP A 190 7.18 15.60 -6.41
N LEU A 191 6.01 15.18 -6.93
CA LEU A 191 5.88 14.01 -7.80
C LEU A 191 6.65 14.19 -9.12
N ALA A 192 6.59 15.38 -9.74
CA ALA A 192 7.39 15.71 -10.94
C ALA A 192 8.90 15.65 -10.66
N ILE A 193 9.35 16.15 -9.49
CA ILE A 193 10.75 16.07 -9.05
C ILE A 193 11.21 14.61 -8.91
N PHE A 194 10.30 13.68 -8.58
CA PHE A 194 10.58 12.25 -8.50
C PHE A 194 10.33 11.49 -9.82
N GLY A 195 9.97 12.19 -10.92
CA GLY A 195 9.95 11.63 -12.26
C GLY A 195 8.57 11.24 -12.79
N ALA A 196 7.48 11.56 -12.07
CA ALA A 196 6.13 11.39 -12.58
C ALA A 196 5.87 12.33 -13.78
N ASN A 197 5.16 11.81 -14.81
CA ASN A 197 4.73 12.59 -15.97
C ASN A 197 3.21 12.64 -16.15
N SER A 198 2.47 11.95 -15.31
CA SER A 198 1.02 11.82 -15.38
C SER A 198 0.38 11.97 -14.01
N ILE A 199 -0.73 12.68 -13.95
CA ILE A 199 -1.57 12.77 -12.74
C ILE A 199 -2.99 12.40 -13.12
N GLU A 200 -3.57 11.46 -12.38
CA GLU A 200 -5.00 11.21 -12.41
C GLU A 200 -5.65 12.12 -11.35
N ILE A 201 -6.28 13.18 -11.81
CA ILE A 201 -6.88 14.21 -10.97
C ILE A 201 -8.16 13.71 -10.29
N MET A 202 -8.67 14.46 -9.32
CA MET A 202 -9.92 14.13 -8.64
C MET A 202 -11.03 13.82 -9.66
N PRO A 203 -11.80 12.75 -9.44
CA PRO A 203 -12.92 12.43 -10.31
C PRO A 203 -14.10 13.41 -10.09
N PRO A 204 -14.89 13.69 -11.11
CA PRO A 204 -16.07 14.54 -10.97
C PRO A 204 -17.22 13.88 -10.18
N ARG A 205 -17.19 12.55 -10.06
CA ARG A 205 -18.07 11.76 -9.19
C ARG A 205 -17.45 10.41 -8.84
N THR A 206 -17.87 9.83 -7.74
CA THR A 206 -17.44 8.51 -7.23
C THR A 206 -18.66 7.71 -6.78
N ASP A 207 -18.45 6.46 -6.41
CA ASP A 207 -19.42 5.59 -5.73
C ASP A 207 -19.61 5.94 -4.23
N ASP A 208 -18.86 6.92 -3.73
CA ASP A 208 -19.00 7.51 -2.39
C ASP A 208 -19.50 8.95 -2.45
N ASP A 209 -19.51 9.67 -1.33
CA ASP A 209 -19.82 11.09 -1.27
C ASP A 209 -18.93 11.91 -2.23
N PHE A 210 -19.51 12.85 -2.94
CA PHE A 210 -18.79 13.72 -3.86
C PHE A 210 -18.10 14.90 -3.16
N THR A 211 -18.59 15.30 -2.00
CA THR A 211 -18.10 16.46 -1.24
C THR A 211 -17.81 16.10 0.21
N SER A 212 -16.96 16.90 0.84
CA SER A 212 -16.67 16.80 2.27
C SER A 212 -16.59 18.17 2.94
N VAL A 213 -16.68 18.16 4.27
CA VAL A 213 -16.51 19.38 5.09
C VAL A 213 -15.09 19.95 5.05
N HIS A 214 -14.15 19.18 4.54
CA HIS A 214 -12.73 19.56 4.46
C HIS A 214 -12.38 20.36 3.20
N MET A 215 -13.22 20.27 2.15
CA MET A 215 -12.93 20.91 0.87
C MET A 215 -12.78 22.43 1.03
N LYS A 216 -11.71 22.99 0.45
CA LYS A 216 -11.41 24.43 0.52
C LYS A 216 -12.14 25.24 -0.54
N ILE A 217 -12.44 24.62 -1.67
CA ILE A 217 -13.23 25.17 -2.79
C ILE A 217 -14.14 24.05 -3.33
N PRO A 218 -15.17 24.36 -4.11
CA PRO A 218 -16.01 23.35 -4.74
C PRO A 218 -15.20 22.31 -5.54
N ALA A 219 -15.65 21.06 -5.52
CA ALA A 219 -14.92 19.93 -6.12
C ALA A 219 -14.58 20.16 -7.59
N ILE A 220 -15.54 20.66 -8.40
CA ILE A 220 -15.30 20.94 -9.83
C ILE A 220 -14.27 22.05 -10.02
N GLU A 221 -14.27 23.08 -9.18
CA GLU A 221 -13.24 24.13 -9.24
C GLU A 221 -11.86 23.56 -8.90
N MET A 222 -11.74 22.63 -7.92
CA MET A 222 -10.49 21.97 -7.60
C MET A 222 -9.99 21.09 -8.74
N ILE A 223 -10.86 20.35 -9.43
CA ILE A 223 -10.54 19.58 -10.63
C ILE A 223 -9.92 20.47 -11.72
N VAL A 224 -10.51 21.63 -11.95
CA VAL A 224 -10.00 22.63 -12.91
C VAL A 224 -8.62 23.15 -12.48
N GLU A 225 -8.43 23.47 -11.21
CA GLU A 225 -7.12 23.92 -10.69
C GLU A 225 -6.05 22.83 -10.77
N GLN A 226 -6.39 21.57 -10.45
CA GLN A 226 -5.45 20.45 -10.62
C GLN A 226 -5.00 20.29 -12.08
N SER A 227 -5.94 20.42 -13.04
CA SER A 227 -5.61 20.37 -14.47
C SER A 227 -4.65 21.50 -14.89
N LYS A 228 -4.87 22.73 -14.39
CA LYS A 228 -3.96 23.86 -14.63
C LYS A 228 -2.56 23.64 -14.04
N ILE A 229 -2.51 23.06 -12.85
CA ILE A 229 -1.23 22.73 -12.19
C ILE A 229 -0.48 21.68 -13.00
N CYS A 230 -1.15 20.63 -13.47
CA CYS A 230 -0.52 19.62 -14.32
C CYS A 230 0.03 20.23 -15.63
N ASP A 231 -0.74 21.10 -16.28
CA ASP A 231 -0.30 21.80 -17.49
C ASP A 231 0.94 22.69 -17.22
N LYS A 232 0.96 23.40 -16.08
CA LYS A 232 2.12 24.19 -15.62
C LYS A 232 3.41 23.37 -15.54
N TYR A 233 3.32 22.10 -15.11
CA TYR A 233 4.47 21.18 -15.01
C TYR A 233 4.64 20.30 -16.25
N GLY A 234 3.84 20.49 -17.30
CA GLY A 234 3.87 19.70 -18.52
C GLY A 234 3.51 18.23 -18.31
N MET A 235 2.72 17.93 -17.31
CA MET A 235 2.27 16.57 -16.99
C MET A 235 0.98 16.24 -17.74
N ASP A 236 0.81 14.97 -18.09
CA ASP A 236 -0.41 14.49 -18.73
C ASP A 236 -1.52 14.35 -17.68
N VAL A 237 -2.72 14.83 -18.04
CA VAL A 237 -3.89 14.85 -17.18
C VAL A 237 -4.77 13.65 -17.48
N TRP A 238 -4.96 12.81 -16.49
CA TRP A 238 -5.86 11.67 -16.52
C TRP A 238 -7.05 11.93 -15.61
N MET A 239 -8.19 11.34 -15.91
CA MET A 239 -9.39 11.42 -15.08
C MET A 239 -10.07 10.06 -15.03
N TRP A 240 -10.27 9.53 -13.83
CA TRP A 240 -11.15 8.40 -13.60
C TRP A 240 -12.60 8.89 -13.63
N TYR A 241 -13.45 8.29 -14.46
CA TYR A 241 -14.85 8.71 -14.58
C TYR A 241 -15.75 7.48 -14.71
N PRO A 242 -16.34 6.99 -13.61
CA PRO A 242 -17.14 5.79 -13.60
C PRO A 242 -18.53 6.00 -14.18
N ASN A 243 -19.12 4.90 -14.66
CA ASN A 243 -20.47 4.83 -15.16
C ASN A 243 -21.43 4.55 -13.99
N LEU A 244 -22.00 5.59 -13.39
CA LEU A 244 -22.89 5.51 -12.23
C LEU A 244 -24.35 5.88 -12.57
N GLY A 245 -24.68 6.05 -13.85
CA GLY A 245 -26.03 6.28 -14.31
C GLY A 245 -26.92 5.06 -14.11
N SER A 246 -28.21 5.28 -13.90
CA SER A 246 -29.16 4.20 -13.64
C SER A 246 -29.50 3.33 -14.85
N ASP A 247 -29.33 3.88 -16.05
CA ASP A 247 -29.68 3.19 -17.31
C ASP A 247 -28.98 3.86 -18.50
N TYR A 248 -28.05 3.15 -19.13
CA TYR A 248 -27.31 3.58 -20.32
C TYR A 248 -27.98 3.17 -21.64
N THR A 249 -29.21 2.62 -21.60
CA THR A 249 -30.02 2.28 -22.78
C THR A 249 -31.13 3.29 -22.99
N SER A 250 -31.58 3.97 -21.94
CA SER A 250 -32.65 4.98 -21.98
C SER A 250 -32.20 6.28 -22.64
N PRO A 251 -32.88 6.81 -23.66
CA PRO A 251 -32.52 8.09 -24.30
C PRO A 251 -32.49 9.30 -23.36
N ASP A 252 -33.36 9.33 -22.35
CA ASP A 252 -33.41 10.43 -21.38
C ASP A 252 -32.22 10.38 -20.40
N SER A 253 -31.86 9.18 -19.88
CA SER A 253 -30.70 9.01 -19.04
C SER A 253 -29.40 9.30 -19.80
N LEU A 254 -29.27 8.80 -21.03
CA LEU A 254 -28.13 9.10 -21.91
C LEU A 254 -27.94 10.60 -22.13
N LYS A 255 -29.01 11.34 -22.31
CA LYS A 255 -28.94 12.78 -22.48
C LYS A 255 -28.40 13.49 -21.25
N LEU A 256 -28.82 13.07 -20.06
CA LEU A 256 -28.31 13.62 -18.80
C LEU A 256 -26.82 13.31 -18.60
N GLU A 257 -26.42 12.05 -18.81
CA GLU A 257 -25.03 11.60 -18.71
C GLU A 257 -24.12 12.35 -19.70
N ILE A 258 -24.56 12.55 -20.94
CA ILE A 258 -23.82 13.30 -21.96
C ILE A 258 -23.67 14.77 -21.59
N GLU A 259 -24.72 15.38 -21.06
CA GLU A 259 -24.67 16.79 -20.67
C GLU A 259 -23.76 17.03 -19.47
N GLU A 260 -23.77 16.15 -18.50
CA GLU A 260 -22.83 16.21 -17.37
C GLU A 260 -21.37 16.12 -17.87
N ARG A 261 -21.03 15.12 -18.71
CA ARG A 261 -19.69 14.99 -19.31
C ARG A 261 -19.30 16.24 -20.09
N ARG A 262 -20.23 16.79 -20.88
CA ARG A 262 -20.00 18.02 -21.65
C ARG A 262 -19.60 19.18 -20.75
N GLN A 263 -20.29 19.38 -19.63
CA GLN A 263 -19.99 20.44 -18.67
C GLN A 263 -18.60 20.26 -18.06
N ILE A 264 -18.25 19.05 -17.65
CA ILE A 264 -16.94 18.73 -17.06
C ILE A 264 -15.82 18.90 -18.09
N PHE A 265 -15.92 18.26 -19.25
CA PHE A 265 -14.86 18.32 -20.28
C PHE A 265 -14.65 19.76 -20.80
N LYS A 266 -15.71 20.55 -20.89
CA LYS A 266 -15.61 21.98 -21.23
C LYS A 266 -14.89 22.80 -20.16
N ALA A 267 -15.08 22.47 -18.86
CA ALA A 267 -14.54 23.23 -17.74
C ALA A 267 -13.04 22.94 -17.53
N VAL A 268 -12.60 21.71 -17.78
CA VAL A 268 -11.22 21.26 -17.56
C VAL A 268 -10.32 21.75 -18.70
N PRO A 269 -9.26 22.55 -18.44
CA PRO A 269 -8.46 23.16 -19.53
C PRO A 269 -7.57 22.17 -20.28
N ARG A 270 -7.15 21.09 -19.64
CA ARG A 270 -6.35 20.01 -20.23
C ARG A 270 -6.85 18.66 -19.72
N LEU A 271 -7.08 17.73 -20.64
CA LEU A 271 -7.39 16.33 -20.36
C LEU A 271 -6.78 15.48 -21.49
N ASP A 272 -5.84 14.61 -21.13
CA ASP A 272 -5.12 13.77 -22.09
C ASP A 272 -5.70 12.36 -22.17
N ALA A 273 -6.29 11.86 -21.07
CA ALA A 273 -6.91 10.55 -21.04
C ALA A 273 -8.06 10.47 -20.03
N LEU A 274 -9.07 9.70 -20.41
CA LEU A 274 -10.17 9.29 -19.53
C LEU A 274 -10.00 7.81 -19.19
N PHE A 275 -10.12 7.46 -17.90
CA PHE A 275 -10.18 6.07 -17.46
C PHE A 275 -11.60 5.72 -17.01
N VAL A 276 -12.22 4.76 -17.69
CA VAL A 276 -13.56 4.26 -17.37
C VAL A 276 -13.45 2.81 -16.92
N PRO A 277 -13.89 2.46 -15.70
CA PRO A 277 -13.95 1.07 -15.27
C PRO A 277 -14.98 0.28 -16.10
N GLY A 278 -14.72 -1.00 -16.32
CA GLY A 278 -15.56 -1.85 -17.17
C GLY A 278 -16.94 -2.13 -16.56
N GLY A 279 -16.95 -2.57 -15.30
CA GLY A 279 -18.21 -2.98 -14.67
C GLY A 279 -18.14 -2.92 -13.12
N ASP A 280 -17.12 -2.29 -12.55
CA ASP A 280 -16.98 -2.07 -11.11
C ASP A 280 -16.23 -0.74 -10.85
N PRO A 281 -16.98 0.34 -10.51
CA PRO A 281 -18.44 0.47 -10.54
C PRO A 281 -19.03 0.60 -11.97
N GLY A 282 -20.36 0.37 -12.09
CA GLY A 282 -21.12 0.53 -13.33
C GLY A 282 -21.90 -0.71 -13.76
N ASP A 283 -21.36 -1.90 -13.54
CA ASP A 283 -21.97 -3.22 -13.79
C ASP A 283 -22.63 -3.37 -15.19
N LEU A 284 -22.00 -2.77 -16.22
CA LEU A 284 -22.48 -2.79 -17.59
C LEU A 284 -22.02 -4.07 -18.33
N GLU A 285 -22.89 -4.61 -19.18
CA GLU A 285 -22.49 -5.59 -20.14
C GLU A 285 -21.58 -4.97 -21.21
N PRO A 286 -20.60 -5.71 -21.77
CA PRO A 286 -19.59 -5.11 -22.65
C PRO A 286 -20.17 -4.41 -23.88
N ASP A 287 -21.21 -4.92 -24.51
CA ASP A 287 -21.84 -4.29 -25.67
C ASP A 287 -22.45 -2.93 -25.29
N GLU A 288 -23.07 -2.85 -24.13
CA GLU A 288 -23.65 -1.59 -23.62
C GLU A 288 -22.54 -0.60 -23.25
N LEU A 289 -21.50 -1.07 -22.56
CA LEU A 289 -20.34 -0.30 -22.20
C LEU A 289 -19.69 0.37 -23.43
N PHE A 290 -19.35 -0.41 -24.47
CA PHE A 290 -18.67 0.12 -25.64
C PHE A 290 -19.56 1.04 -26.50
N ASN A 291 -20.86 0.79 -26.56
CA ASN A 291 -21.83 1.70 -27.19
C ASN A 291 -21.92 3.05 -26.46
N TRP A 292 -21.82 3.03 -25.13
CA TRP A 292 -21.75 4.23 -24.31
C TRP A 292 -20.43 4.97 -24.53
N LEU A 293 -19.28 4.29 -24.46
CA LEU A 293 -17.96 4.89 -24.63
C LEU A 293 -17.76 5.57 -25.97
N GLU A 294 -18.38 5.08 -27.03
CA GLU A 294 -18.34 5.75 -28.33
C GLU A 294 -19.02 7.13 -28.29
N ARG A 295 -20.16 7.26 -27.57
CA ARG A 295 -20.85 8.54 -27.37
C ARG A 295 -20.05 9.47 -26.46
N GLU A 296 -19.51 8.95 -25.38
CA GLU A 296 -18.67 9.70 -24.45
C GLU A 296 -17.41 10.24 -25.13
N ALA A 297 -16.78 9.44 -25.99
CA ALA A 297 -15.62 9.84 -26.79
C ALA A 297 -15.95 10.98 -27.77
N GLN A 298 -17.14 11.02 -28.36
CA GLN A 298 -17.56 12.12 -29.22
C GLN A 298 -17.59 13.44 -28.45
N VAL A 299 -18.16 13.43 -27.23
CA VAL A 299 -18.21 14.62 -26.38
C VAL A 299 -16.83 15.00 -25.85
N LEU A 300 -15.99 14.02 -25.46
CA LEU A 300 -14.63 14.25 -25.02
C LEU A 300 -13.82 14.97 -26.10
N ASN A 301 -13.91 14.48 -27.33
CA ASN A 301 -13.12 15.00 -28.45
C ASN A 301 -13.62 16.37 -28.95
N GLU A 302 -14.84 16.82 -28.59
CA GLU A 302 -15.27 18.22 -28.84
C GLU A 302 -14.34 19.24 -28.15
N TYR A 303 -13.83 18.90 -26.96
CA TYR A 303 -13.02 19.80 -26.12
C TYR A 303 -11.55 19.36 -26.05
N HIS A 304 -11.28 18.07 -26.12
CA HIS A 304 -9.95 17.45 -25.99
C HIS A 304 -9.70 16.50 -27.17
N PRO A 305 -9.41 17.00 -28.37
CA PRO A 305 -9.42 16.21 -29.61
C PRO A 305 -8.39 15.07 -29.65
N ASN A 306 -7.34 15.14 -28.82
CA ASN A 306 -6.31 14.11 -28.74
C ASN A 306 -6.49 13.14 -27.56
N ALA A 307 -7.46 13.41 -26.69
CA ALA A 307 -7.70 12.57 -25.54
C ALA A 307 -8.21 11.18 -25.93
N LYS A 308 -7.83 10.17 -25.15
CA LYS A 308 -8.21 8.77 -25.37
C LYS A 308 -8.95 8.22 -24.15
N ILE A 309 -9.82 7.26 -24.39
CA ILE A 309 -10.49 6.51 -23.32
C ILE A 309 -9.76 5.18 -23.10
N TRP A 310 -9.46 4.91 -21.84
CA TRP A 310 -8.88 3.66 -21.37
C TRP A 310 -9.93 2.90 -20.55
N VAL A 311 -10.00 1.58 -20.69
CA VAL A 311 -10.98 0.76 -20.00
C VAL A 311 -10.33 -0.36 -19.22
N SER A 312 -10.96 -0.81 -18.13
CA SER A 312 -10.50 -1.99 -17.40
C SER A 312 -11.49 -3.15 -17.51
N PRO A 313 -11.00 -4.40 -17.49
CA PRO A 313 -11.86 -5.59 -17.36
C PRO A 313 -12.29 -5.84 -15.91
N GLN A 314 -12.37 -4.81 -15.08
CA GLN A 314 -12.87 -4.89 -13.71
C GLN A 314 -14.39 -5.02 -13.74
N VAL A 315 -14.94 -6.02 -13.07
CA VAL A 315 -16.37 -6.34 -13.12
C VAL A 315 -16.83 -7.06 -11.85
N PHE A 316 -18.03 -6.75 -11.38
CA PHE A 316 -18.61 -7.39 -10.18
C PHE A 316 -18.89 -8.89 -10.38
N ARG A 317 -19.36 -9.27 -11.56
CA ARG A 317 -19.73 -10.65 -11.93
C ARG A 317 -18.83 -11.16 -13.06
N PRO A 318 -17.62 -11.63 -12.75
CA PRO A 318 -16.63 -12.01 -13.75
C PRO A 318 -16.98 -13.37 -14.37
N THR A 319 -17.80 -13.39 -15.43
CA THR A 319 -18.07 -14.59 -16.22
C THR A 319 -17.16 -14.68 -17.44
N ASN A 320 -16.91 -15.89 -17.93
CA ASN A 320 -16.12 -16.09 -19.15
C ASN A 320 -16.76 -15.38 -20.35
N ALA A 321 -18.09 -15.45 -20.49
CA ALA A 321 -18.83 -14.78 -21.56
C ALA A 321 -18.64 -13.27 -21.55
N TRP A 322 -18.67 -12.63 -20.36
CA TRP A 322 -18.39 -11.21 -20.22
C TRP A 322 -16.99 -10.85 -20.72
N PHE A 323 -15.97 -11.62 -20.29
CA PHE A 323 -14.59 -11.38 -20.73
C PHE A 323 -14.39 -11.59 -22.22
N GLU A 324 -14.98 -12.64 -22.81
CA GLU A 324 -14.89 -12.88 -24.24
C GLU A 324 -15.42 -11.69 -25.04
N THR A 325 -16.64 -11.23 -24.73
CA THR A 325 -17.25 -10.07 -25.40
C THR A 325 -16.44 -8.79 -25.16
N PHE A 326 -15.95 -8.57 -23.95
CA PHE A 326 -15.09 -7.41 -23.64
C PHE A 326 -13.82 -7.40 -24.52
N TYR A 327 -13.09 -8.52 -24.61
CA TYR A 327 -11.87 -8.59 -25.43
C TYR A 327 -12.15 -8.55 -26.94
N GLU A 328 -13.32 -9.00 -27.39
CA GLU A 328 -13.76 -8.79 -28.78
C GLU A 328 -13.87 -7.30 -29.10
N HIS A 329 -14.48 -6.50 -28.22
CA HIS A 329 -14.57 -5.05 -28.38
C HIS A 329 -13.21 -4.38 -28.32
N VAL A 330 -12.41 -4.65 -27.31
CA VAL A 330 -11.08 -4.05 -27.16
C VAL A 330 -10.21 -4.28 -28.42
N ASN A 331 -10.30 -5.47 -29.00
CA ASN A 331 -9.54 -5.83 -30.19
C ASN A 331 -10.09 -5.23 -31.51
N LYS A 332 -11.21 -4.47 -31.48
CA LYS A 332 -11.69 -3.70 -32.65
C LYS A 332 -10.90 -2.42 -32.91
N GLU A 333 -10.11 -1.96 -31.93
CA GLU A 333 -9.22 -0.79 -32.05
C GLU A 333 -9.93 0.49 -32.48
N TYR A 334 -10.95 0.89 -31.70
CA TYR A 334 -11.69 2.13 -31.97
C TYR A 334 -10.76 3.35 -31.99
N PRO A 335 -11.03 4.40 -32.82
CA PRO A 335 -10.16 5.57 -32.92
C PRO A 335 -9.97 6.34 -31.62
N TRP A 336 -10.95 6.28 -30.72
CA TRP A 336 -10.92 6.91 -29.39
C TRP A 336 -10.24 6.05 -28.31
N PHE A 337 -10.01 4.76 -28.59
CA PHE A 337 -9.48 3.82 -27.60
C PHE A 337 -7.99 4.07 -27.35
N GLY A 338 -7.61 4.15 -26.05
CA GLY A 338 -6.24 4.36 -25.61
C GLY A 338 -5.53 3.06 -25.20
N GLY A 339 -6.26 2.14 -24.57
CA GLY A 339 -5.67 0.92 -24.04
C GLY A 339 -6.47 0.30 -22.88
N VAL A 340 -5.89 -0.72 -22.27
CA VAL A 340 -6.48 -1.46 -21.16
C VAL A 340 -5.81 -1.04 -19.83
N VAL A 341 -6.61 -0.90 -18.77
CA VAL A 341 -6.13 -0.65 -17.42
C VAL A 341 -6.20 -1.93 -16.61
N PHE A 342 -5.07 -2.32 -16.02
CA PHE A 342 -4.97 -3.43 -15.07
C PHE A 342 -4.93 -2.87 -13.64
N GLY A 343 -5.95 -3.15 -12.87
CA GLY A 343 -6.13 -2.62 -11.51
C GLY A 343 -6.71 -3.63 -10.51
N PRO A 344 -7.17 -3.16 -9.35
CA PRO A 344 -7.80 -3.99 -8.33
C PRO A 344 -9.00 -4.77 -8.84
N TRP A 345 -9.29 -5.89 -8.21
CA TRP A 345 -10.47 -6.74 -8.45
C TRP A 345 -10.64 -7.32 -9.87
N ILE A 346 -9.61 -7.22 -10.70
CA ILE A 346 -9.59 -7.91 -11.98
C ILE A 346 -9.29 -9.39 -11.71
N LYS A 347 -10.19 -10.29 -12.14
CA LYS A 347 -10.06 -11.74 -11.95
C LYS A 347 -8.86 -12.34 -12.69
N MET A 348 -8.50 -11.76 -13.81
CA MET A 348 -7.51 -12.31 -14.73
C MET A 348 -6.12 -11.74 -14.48
N PRO A 349 -5.06 -12.57 -14.37
CA PRO A 349 -3.69 -12.09 -14.30
C PRO A 349 -3.30 -11.24 -15.51
N ILE A 350 -2.46 -10.25 -15.32
CA ILE A 350 -2.04 -9.34 -16.40
C ILE A 350 -1.38 -10.05 -17.58
N LYS A 351 -0.69 -11.16 -17.35
CA LYS A 351 -0.12 -12.01 -18.40
C LYS A 351 -1.21 -12.54 -19.31
N GLU A 352 -2.28 -13.08 -18.76
CA GLU A 352 -3.42 -13.61 -19.53
C GLU A 352 -4.15 -12.49 -20.28
N ILE A 353 -4.28 -11.32 -19.67
CA ILE A 353 -4.80 -10.12 -20.37
C ILE A 353 -3.93 -9.81 -21.58
N ARG A 354 -2.60 -9.78 -21.41
CA ARG A 354 -1.67 -9.51 -22.52
C ARG A 354 -1.81 -10.50 -23.68
N GLU A 355 -2.02 -11.77 -23.36
CA GLU A 355 -2.19 -12.85 -24.36
C GLU A 355 -3.50 -12.72 -25.15
N ARG A 356 -4.55 -12.13 -24.57
CA ARG A 356 -5.86 -11.90 -25.22
C ARG A 356 -5.91 -10.63 -26.08
N LEU A 357 -4.98 -9.72 -25.88
CA LEU A 357 -4.93 -8.45 -26.60
C LEU A 357 -4.08 -8.57 -27.87
N LYS A 358 -4.51 -7.90 -28.95
CA LYS A 358 -3.69 -7.74 -30.14
C LYS A 358 -2.35 -7.09 -29.81
N PRO A 359 -1.25 -7.46 -30.52
CA PRO A 359 0.02 -6.76 -30.41
C PRO A 359 -0.17 -5.25 -30.67
N GLY A 360 0.42 -4.41 -29.82
CA GLY A 360 0.32 -2.96 -29.94
C GLY A 360 -0.73 -2.28 -29.06
N ILE A 361 -1.77 -2.99 -28.60
CA ILE A 361 -2.69 -2.43 -27.60
C ILE A 361 -1.95 -2.30 -26.26
N PRO A 362 -1.81 -1.08 -25.72
CA PRO A 362 -1.09 -0.88 -24.47
C PRO A 362 -1.90 -1.32 -23.25
N ILE A 363 -1.18 -1.74 -22.21
CA ILE A 363 -1.71 -1.94 -20.87
C ILE A 363 -1.08 -0.88 -19.96
N ARG A 364 -1.90 -0.16 -19.19
CA ARG A 364 -1.49 0.66 -18.06
C ARG A 364 -1.81 -0.07 -16.77
N ARG A 365 -0.89 -0.10 -15.82
CA ARG A 365 -1.18 -0.57 -14.46
C ARG A 365 -1.86 0.50 -13.64
N TYR A 366 -2.76 0.08 -12.76
CA TYR A 366 -3.44 0.90 -11.77
C TYR A 366 -3.26 0.25 -10.40
N PRO A 367 -2.01 0.21 -9.89
CA PRO A 367 -1.69 -0.51 -8.67
C PRO A 367 -2.27 0.18 -7.44
N ASP A 368 -2.90 -0.60 -6.59
CA ASP A 368 -3.35 -0.18 -5.28
C ASP A 368 -2.15 -0.12 -4.32
N ILE A 369 -1.68 1.08 -4.02
CA ILE A 369 -0.56 1.34 -3.12
C ILE A 369 -0.99 1.84 -1.75
N THR A 370 -2.29 2.04 -1.56
CA THR A 370 -2.91 2.68 -0.40
C THR A 370 -3.44 1.67 0.61
N HIS A 371 -4.19 0.67 0.13
CA HIS A 371 -4.92 -0.24 1.01
C HIS A 371 -4.02 -1.29 1.65
N SER A 372 -4.31 -1.58 2.91
CA SER A 372 -3.70 -2.66 3.69
C SER A 372 -4.62 -3.87 3.80
N LEU A 373 -5.93 -3.62 3.92
CA LEU A 373 -6.99 -4.62 3.94
C LEU A 373 -7.85 -4.52 2.69
N SER A 374 -8.45 -5.63 2.29
CA SER A 374 -9.25 -5.71 1.05
C SER A 374 -8.52 -5.08 -0.13
N SER A 375 -7.22 -5.32 -0.22
CA SER A 375 -6.30 -4.68 -1.15
C SER A 375 -5.98 -5.58 -2.33
N GLN A 376 -5.56 -4.97 -3.44
CA GLN A 376 -5.00 -5.70 -4.57
C GLN A 376 -3.73 -6.48 -4.18
N TYR A 377 -2.88 -5.88 -3.34
CA TYR A 377 -1.60 -6.44 -2.90
C TYR A 377 -1.55 -6.53 -1.37
N PRO A 378 -2.06 -7.63 -0.77
CA PRO A 378 -2.08 -7.80 0.67
C PRO A 378 -0.68 -7.80 1.26
N ILE A 379 -0.56 -7.38 2.52
CA ILE A 379 0.70 -7.48 3.25
C ILE A 379 0.97 -8.97 3.52
N PRO A 380 2.10 -9.53 3.06
CA PRO A 380 2.40 -10.94 3.27
C PRO A 380 2.70 -11.22 4.74
N HIS A 381 2.15 -12.32 5.26
CA HIS A 381 2.40 -12.77 6.64
C HIS A 381 2.13 -11.70 7.72
N TRP A 382 1.08 -10.93 7.52
CA TRP A 382 0.67 -9.86 8.43
C TRP A 382 0.07 -10.43 9.71
N ASP A 383 0.45 -9.89 10.86
CA ASP A 383 -0.16 -10.26 12.14
C ASP A 383 -1.59 -9.71 12.25
N LEU A 384 -2.50 -10.53 12.80
CA LEU A 384 -3.89 -10.15 12.99
C LEU A 384 -4.03 -8.89 13.85
N ALA A 385 -3.19 -8.72 14.88
CA ALA A 385 -3.19 -7.54 15.74
C ALA A 385 -2.98 -6.25 14.95
N TYR A 386 -2.07 -6.24 13.98
CA TYR A 386 -1.90 -5.09 13.10
C TYR A 386 -3.06 -4.92 12.12
N SER A 387 -3.57 -6.00 11.55
CA SER A 387 -4.62 -5.91 10.54
C SER A 387 -5.91 -5.29 11.12
N ILE A 388 -6.31 -5.67 12.33
CA ILE A 388 -7.53 -5.14 12.97
C ILE A 388 -7.35 -3.75 13.57
N THR A 389 -6.12 -3.32 13.88
CA THR A 389 -5.85 -2.00 14.48
C THR A 389 -5.43 -0.95 13.45
N LEU A 390 -4.75 -1.32 12.38
CA LEU A 390 -4.36 -0.39 11.32
C LEU A 390 -5.47 -0.14 10.30
N GLY A 391 -6.40 -1.07 10.13
CA GLY A 391 -7.49 -0.91 9.20
C GLY A 391 -7.05 -0.86 7.73
N ARG A 392 -7.83 -0.18 6.90
CA ARG A 392 -7.71 -0.26 5.44
C ARG A 392 -6.75 0.78 4.85
N GLU A 393 -6.89 2.05 5.19
CA GLU A 393 -6.10 3.16 4.62
C GLU A 393 -5.20 3.82 5.68
N CYS A 394 -4.42 3.02 6.41
CA CYS A 394 -3.45 3.53 7.36
C CYS A 394 -2.22 4.17 6.67
N ILE A 395 -1.40 4.87 7.44
CA ILE A 395 -0.06 5.26 6.99
C ILE A 395 0.73 3.99 6.71
N ASN A 396 1.10 3.73 5.45
CA ASN A 396 1.51 2.41 4.95
C ASN A 396 2.83 2.43 4.15
N PRO A 397 3.98 2.74 4.77
CA PRO A 397 5.27 2.67 4.09
C PRO A 397 5.68 1.21 3.86
N ARG A 398 5.66 0.77 2.60
CA ARG A 398 6.06 -0.59 2.15
C ARG A 398 7.06 -0.53 1.01
N PRO A 399 8.20 0.16 1.15
CA PRO A 399 9.09 0.45 0.03
C PRO A 399 9.66 -0.80 -0.65
N HIS A 400 9.96 -1.84 0.08
CA HIS A 400 10.52 -3.08 -0.47
C HIS A 400 9.45 -3.90 -1.20
N ASP A 401 8.27 -4.07 -0.59
CA ASP A 401 7.15 -4.79 -1.19
C ASP A 401 6.69 -4.08 -2.47
N GLN A 402 6.58 -2.75 -2.46
CA GLN A 402 6.16 -1.98 -3.64
C GLN A 402 7.12 -2.15 -4.82
N LYS A 403 8.43 -2.27 -4.57
CA LYS A 403 9.38 -2.64 -5.63
C LYS A 403 9.15 -4.05 -6.17
N ILE A 404 8.90 -5.03 -5.31
CA ILE A 404 8.59 -6.41 -5.72
C ILE A 404 7.34 -6.41 -6.60
N ILE A 405 6.25 -5.79 -6.13
CA ILE A 405 4.99 -5.67 -6.84
C ILE A 405 5.17 -5.00 -8.20
N HIS A 406 5.95 -3.91 -8.25
CA HIS A 406 6.25 -3.23 -9.50
C HIS A 406 6.92 -4.17 -10.49
N ASN A 407 8.00 -4.83 -10.08
CA ASN A 407 8.86 -5.61 -10.97
C ASN A 407 8.23 -6.96 -11.37
N ALA A 408 7.25 -7.49 -10.61
CA ALA A 408 6.54 -8.70 -10.98
C ALA A 408 5.76 -8.56 -12.29
N PHE A 409 5.30 -7.35 -12.62
CA PHE A 409 4.37 -7.11 -13.72
C PHE A 409 4.84 -6.08 -14.76
N ASP A 410 6.03 -5.53 -14.62
CA ASP A 410 6.53 -4.43 -15.43
C ASP A 410 6.61 -4.78 -16.92
N GLN A 411 6.96 -6.03 -17.26
CA GLN A 411 7.12 -6.51 -18.64
C GLN A 411 5.81 -6.52 -19.45
N TYR A 412 4.65 -6.47 -18.82
CA TYR A 412 3.35 -6.56 -19.50
C TYR A 412 2.71 -5.21 -19.79
N ALA A 413 3.24 -4.13 -19.23
CA ALA A 413 2.61 -2.81 -19.24
C ALA A 413 3.54 -1.72 -19.77
N GLN A 414 2.96 -0.59 -20.13
CA GLN A 414 3.68 0.64 -20.53
C GLN A 414 3.84 1.64 -19.38
N GLY A 415 3.78 1.17 -18.15
CA GLY A 415 3.92 1.97 -16.93
C GLY A 415 2.67 1.96 -16.07
N SER A 416 2.62 2.89 -15.12
CA SER A 416 1.58 2.91 -14.11
C SER A 416 1.08 4.31 -13.79
N ILE A 417 -0.18 4.38 -13.35
CA ILE A 417 -0.72 5.46 -12.54
C ILE A 417 -1.33 4.79 -11.31
N SER A 418 -0.72 4.99 -10.15
CA SER A 418 -1.14 4.28 -8.94
C SER A 418 -2.47 4.79 -8.42
N TYR A 419 -3.28 3.89 -7.87
CA TYR A 419 -4.44 4.23 -7.06
C TYR A 419 -3.99 4.77 -5.71
N SER A 420 -4.49 5.94 -5.31
CA SER A 420 -4.11 6.58 -4.05
C SER A 420 -5.26 7.41 -3.46
N GLU A 421 -5.48 7.26 -2.16
CA GLU A 421 -6.51 7.98 -1.40
C GLU A 421 -5.96 9.19 -0.62
N GLY A 422 -4.65 9.30 -0.47
CA GLY A 422 -4.05 10.40 0.28
C GLY A 422 -2.53 10.29 0.47
N THR A 423 -2.01 11.03 1.44
CA THR A 423 -0.58 11.03 1.76
C THR A 423 -0.13 9.83 2.58
N ASN A 424 -1.04 9.00 3.06
CA ASN A 424 -0.74 7.77 3.81
C ASN A 424 0.21 6.83 3.06
N ASP A 425 0.24 6.88 1.74
CA ASP A 425 1.08 6.10 0.84
C ASP A 425 2.22 6.90 0.16
N ASP A 426 2.55 8.08 0.68
CA ASP A 426 3.53 9.02 0.09
C ASP A 426 4.89 8.36 -0.26
N VAL A 427 5.44 7.55 0.66
CA VAL A 427 6.70 6.81 0.41
C VAL A 427 6.53 5.84 -0.77
N ASN A 428 5.40 5.15 -0.84
CA ASN A 428 5.11 4.17 -1.89
C ASN A 428 5.05 4.84 -3.27
N LYS A 429 4.48 6.06 -3.38
CA LYS A 429 4.50 6.85 -4.62
C LYS A 429 5.90 7.10 -5.13
N MET A 430 6.81 7.51 -4.24
CA MET A 430 8.19 7.83 -4.62
C MET A 430 8.94 6.57 -5.06
N ILE A 431 8.66 5.40 -4.45
CA ILE A 431 9.18 4.11 -4.91
C ILE A 431 8.64 3.79 -6.30
N TRP A 432 7.33 3.89 -6.54
CA TRP A 432 6.73 3.63 -7.86
C TRP A 432 7.30 4.56 -8.93
N SER A 433 7.43 5.86 -8.65
CA SER A 433 8.03 6.82 -9.58
C SER A 433 9.45 6.43 -9.98
N ASP A 434 10.31 6.08 -9.02
CA ASP A 434 11.69 5.66 -9.32
C ASP A 434 11.76 4.27 -10.00
N GLN A 435 10.83 3.33 -9.70
CA GLN A 435 10.77 2.04 -10.40
C GLN A 435 10.22 2.18 -11.83
N ASP A 436 9.21 3.02 -12.07
CA ASP A 436 8.76 3.35 -13.44
C ASP A 436 9.83 4.10 -14.22
N TRP A 437 10.73 4.84 -13.53
CA TRP A 437 11.88 5.47 -14.16
C TRP A 437 12.97 4.44 -14.50
N ASP A 438 13.37 3.62 -13.55
CA ASP A 438 14.32 2.51 -13.72
C ASP A 438 14.03 1.38 -12.71
N PRO A 439 13.49 0.23 -13.15
CA PRO A 439 13.17 -0.92 -12.29
C PRO A 439 14.36 -1.48 -11.48
N LYS A 440 15.60 -1.13 -11.89
CA LYS A 440 16.81 -1.55 -11.18
C LYS A 440 17.17 -0.64 -10.02
N THR A 441 16.56 0.52 -9.89
CA THR A 441 16.87 1.47 -8.80
C THR A 441 16.74 0.77 -7.45
N PRO A 442 17.81 0.75 -6.63
CA PRO A 442 17.74 0.18 -5.29
C PRO A 442 16.78 0.99 -4.40
N VAL A 443 15.95 0.31 -3.63
CA VAL A 443 15.01 0.94 -2.68
C VAL A 443 15.71 1.98 -1.79
N MET A 444 16.88 1.64 -1.26
CA MET A 444 17.67 2.56 -0.42
C MET A 444 18.10 3.83 -1.13
N GLU A 445 18.31 3.82 -2.44
CA GLU A 445 18.63 5.05 -3.18
C GLU A 445 17.43 6.00 -3.19
N THR A 446 16.24 5.48 -3.48
CA THR A 446 15.01 6.27 -3.43
C THR A 446 14.74 6.82 -2.04
N LEU A 447 14.90 5.98 -0.98
CA LEU A 447 14.69 6.42 0.40
C LEU A 447 15.71 7.48 0.84
N ARG A 448 16.98 7.38 0.40
CA ARG A 448 18.00 8.41 0.65
C ARG A 448 17.68 9.72 -0.07
N ASP A 449 17.25 9.65 -1.32
CA ASP A 449 16.80 10.82 -2.07
C ASP A 449 15.58 11.46 -1.40
N TYR A 450 14.61 10.64 -0.94
CA TYR A 450 13.43 11.06 -0.17
C TYR A 450 13.82 11.76 1.14
N ALA A 451 14.61 11.11 1.96
CA ALA A 451 15.00 11.65 3.26
C ALA A 451 15.85 12.93 3.12
N ARG A 452 16.81 12.96 2.18
CA ARG A 452 17.65 14.13 1.91
C ARG A 452 16.83 15.32 1.44
N TYR A 453 15.92 15.09 0.50
CA TYR A 453 15.14 16.15 -0.11
C TYR A 453 14.04 16.68 0.80
N PHE A 454 13.27 15.79 1.45
CA PHE A 454 12.09 16.18 2.24
C PHE A 454 12.40 16.49 3.71
N ILE A 455 13.38 15.83 4.31
CA ILE A 455 13.69 15.95 5.74
C ILE A 455 15.00 16.74 5.97
N GLY A 456 16.01 16.43 5.16
CA GLY A 456 17.29 17.14 5.19
C GLY A 456 18.51 16.21 5.21
N PRO A 457 19.68 16.68 4.77
CA PRO A 457 20.86 15.85 4.55
C PRO A 457 21.37 15.16 5.84
N LYS A 458 21.25 15.81 7.00
CA LYS A 458 21.62 15.26 8.31
C LYS A 458 20.85 13.95 8.64
N TYR A 459 19.64 13.79 8.11
CA TYR A 459 18.72 12.71 8.46
C TYR A 459 18.67 11.62 7.38
N THR A 460 19.44 11.76 6.30
CA THR A 460 19.37 10.90 5.10
C THR A 460 19.42 9.41 5.46
N GLU A 461 20.44 8.95 6.17
CA GLU A 461 20.60 7.54 6.49
C GLU A 461 19.60 7.06 7.55
N THR A 462 19.44 7.83 8.63
CA THR A 462 18.62 7.41 9.77
C THR A 462 17.14 7.34 9.43
N VAL A 463 16.60 8.29 8.66
CA VAL A 463 15.19 8.25 8.21
C VAL A 463 14.99 7.14 7.18
N SER A 464 15.92 6.95 6.22
CA SER A 464 15.82 5.88 5.24
C SER A 464 15.79 4.49 5.89
N GLN A 465 16.68 4.24 6.85
CA GLN A 465 16.68 3.00 7.63
C GLN A 465 15.42 2.88 8.49
N GLY A 466 14.93 3.99 9.07
CA GLY A 466 13.70 4.03 9.85
C GLY A 466 12.47 3.64 9.04
N LEU A 467 12.35 4.11 7.80
CA LEU A 467 11.25 3.73 6.91
C LEU A 467 11.27 2.24 6.55
N LEU A 468 12.44 1.67 6.27
CA LEU A 468 12.58 0.23 6.08
C LEU A 468 12.25 -0.58 7.34
N ALA A 469 12.60 -0.05 8.50
CA ALA A 469 12.29 -0.70 9.77
C ALA A 469 10.77 -0.75 10.03
N LEU A 470 10.03 0.32 9.67
CA LEU A 470 8.57 0.35 9.74
C LEU A 470 7.92 -0.73 8.86
N GLU A 471 8.42 -0.96 7.63
CA GLU A 471 7.93 -2.06 6.80
C GLU A 471 8.20 -3.42 7.45
N LYS A 472 9.38 -3.61 8.04
CA LYS A 472 9.74 -4.88 8.73
C LYS A 472 8.87 -5.14 9.95
N ASN A 473 8.38 -4.11 10.64
CA ASN A 473 7.45 -4.26 11.75
C ASN A 473 6.18 -5.02 11.35
N LEU A 474 5.75 -4.91 10.08
CA LEU A 474 4.52 -5.52 9.57
C LEU A 474 4.63 -7.02 9.30
N LYS A 475 5.82 -7.61 9.36
CA LYS A 475 6.06 -8.99 8.87
C LYS A 475 6.23 -9.99 10.00
N GLY A 476 5.48 -11.09 9.91
CA GLY A 476 5.54 -12.21 10.84
C GLY A 476 4.80 -11.97 12.16
N PRO A 477 4.85 -12.96 13.09
CA PRO A 477 4.17 -12.88 14.36
C PRO A 477 4.68 -11.71 15.22
N LEU A 478 3.76 -10.84 15.62
CA LEU A 478 4.11 -9.64 16.37
C LEU A 478 4.68 -9.95 17.76
N LEU A 479 4.17 -10.97 18.45
CA LEU A 479 4.64 -11.36 19.79
C LEU A 479 6.14 -11.63 19.88
N ILE A 480 6.77 -12.05 18.80
CA ILE A 480 8.21 -12.38 18.77
C ILE A 480 9.04 -11.34 17.99
N ASN A 481 8.44 -10.25 17.53
CA ASN A 481 9.12 -9.20 16.77
C ASN A 481 9.63 -8.06 17.66
N ASP A 482 10.72 -8.30 18.40
CA ASP A 482 11.37 -7.28 19.24
C ASP A 482 11.99 -6.13 18.42
N GLY A 483 12.11 -6.29 17.09
CA GLY A 483 12.53 -5.24 16.16
C GLY A 483 11.66 -3.98 16.24
N VAL A 484 10.39 -4.14 16.58
CA VAL A 484 9.42 -3.04 16.74
C VAL A 484 9.88 -2.03 17.81
N ILE A 485 10.39 -2.51 18.93
CA ILE A 485 10.92 -1.62 20.01
C ILE A 485 12.19 -0.89 19.56
N ARG A 486 13.07 -1.56 18.81
CA ARG A 486 14.29 -0.92 18.26
C ARG A 486 13.92 0.15 17.24
N THR A 487 12.89 -0.12 16.43
CA THR A 487 12.34 0.87 15.49
C THR A 487 11.82 2.09 16.22
N LEU A 488 11.03 1.91 17.29
CA LEU A 488 10.59 3.05 18.11
C LEU A 488 11.76 3.83 18.69
N GLN A 489 12.76 3.17 19.29
CA GLN A 489 13.93 3.83 19.85
C GLN A 489 14.66 4.69 18.80
N GLN A 490 14.85 4.18 17.60
CA GLN A 490 15.44 4.93 16.49
C GLN A 490 14.64 6.20 16.16
N TRP A 491 13.30 6.09 16.05
CA TRP A 491 12.45 7.24 15.77
C TRP A 491 12.38 8.22 16.93
N GLN A 492 12.43 7.78 18.19
CA GLN A 492 12.52 8.65 19.37
C GLN A 492 13.87 9.40 19.40
N ASP A 493 14.97 8.79 19.04
CA ASP A 493 16.26 9.45 18.92
C ASP A 493 16.24 10.51 17.82
N LEU A 494 15.58 10.24 16.69
CA LEU A 494 15.34 11.23 15.65
C LEU A 494 14.48 12.39 16.16
N GLU A 495 13.36 12.12 16.82
CA GLU A 495 12.46 13.11 17.40
C GLU A 495 13.19 14.05 18.37
N LYS A 496 13.97 13.48 19.29
CA LYS A 496 14.74 14.21 20.30
C LYS A 496 15.78 15.16 19.69
N ASN A 497 16.37 14.79 18.56
CA ASN A 497 17.46 15.53 17.90
C ASN A 497 17.00 16.32 16.67
N ALA A 498 15.69 16.34 16.38
CA ALA A 498 15.12 17.05 15.24
C ALA A 498 14.99 18.55 15.49
N THR A 499 15.08 19.35 14.43
CA THR A 499 14.76 20.78 14.50
C THR A 499 13.23 20.97 14.51
N LYS A 500 12.77 22.18 14.83
CA LYS A 500 11.33 22.50 14.80
C LYS A 500 10.72 22.29 13.41
N GLU A 501 11.46 22.61 12.36
CA GLU A 501 11.04 22.45 10.99
C GLU A 501 10.83 20.98 10.65
N VAL A 502 11.73 20.09 11.10
CA VAL A 502 11.61 18.65 10.91
C VAL A 502 10.46 18.07 11.73
N LEU A 503 10.29 18.50 12.98
CA LEU A 503 9.15 18.10 13.82
C LEU A 503 7.79 18.53 13.22
N GLY A 504 7.76 19.65 12.49
CA GLY A 504 6.58 20.12 11.76
C GLY A 504 6.39 19.51 10.37
N ASN A 505 7.31 18.67 9.90
CA ASN A 505 7.22 18.04 8.58
C ASN A 505 6.28 16.84 8.62
N PHE A 506 5.20 16.86 7.84
CA PHE A 506 4.18 15.82 7.86
C PHE A 506 4.74 14.43 7.51
N ARG A 507 5.74 14.34 6.61
CA ARG A 507 6.38 13.08 6.24
C ARG A 507 7.15 12.46 7.41
N PHE A 508 7.82 13.31 8.20
CA PHE A 508 8.48 12.89 9.43
C PHE A 508 7.46 12.47 10.49
N GLN A 509 6.38 13.25 10.66
CA GLN A 509 5.31 12.96 11.62
C GLN A 509 4.60 11.64 11.30
N MET A 510 4.36 11.31 10.02
CA MET A 510 3.77 10.02 9.62
C MET A 510 4.65 8.83 10.03
N GLY A 511 5.96 8.90 9.79
CA GLY A 511 6.89 7.84 10.21
C GLY A 511 6.96 7.70 11.73
N LEU A 512 7.02 8.81 12.43
CA LEU A 512 7.04 8.85 13.90
C LEU A 512 5.75 8.28 14.50
N LEU A 513 4.59 8.65 13.96
CA LEU A 513 3.29 8.12 14.40
C LEU A 513 3.25 6.60 14.26
N ARG A 514 3.69 6.06 13.10
CA ARG A 514 3.74 4.62 12.90
C ARG A 514 4.67 3.92 13.89
N ALA A 515 5.82 4.50 14.21
CA ALA A 515 6.76 3.91 15.16
C ALA A 515 6.13 3.79 16.58
N TYR A 516 5.45 4.84 17.04
CA TYR A 516 4.73 4.81 18.32
C TYR A 516 3.54 3.85 18.30
N PHE A 517 2.76 3.87 17.22
CA PHE A 517 1.60 3.01 17.06
C PHE A 517 1.99 1.52 17.07
N ASP A 518 2.97 1.14 16.26
CA ASP A 518 3.45 -0.24 16.16
C ASP A 518 3.96 -0.76 17.50
N ALA A 519 4.74 0.05 18.22
CA ALA A 519 5.28 -0.32 19.52
C ALA A 519 4.19 -0.41 20.60
N TYR A 520 3.19 0.46 20.54
CA TYR A 520 2.04 0.41 21.44
C TYR A 520 1.26 -0.89 21.24
N GLN A 521 0.94 -1.27 19.99
CA GLN A 521 0.26 -2.53 19.70
C GLN A 521 1.07 -3.76 20.13
N TYR A 522 2.38 -3.75 19.90
CA TYR A 522 3.27 -4.81 20.37
C TYR A 522 3.21 -5.00 21.90
N ARG A 523 3.28 -3.91 22.66
CA ARG A 523 3.21 -3.98 24.14
C ARG A 523 1.84 -4.38 24.63
N ARG A 524 0.77 -3.90 23.99
CA ARG A 524 -0.59 -4.34 24.29
C ARG A 524 -0.76 -5.83 24.06
N LEU A 525 -0.34 -6.32 22.90
CA LEU A 525 -0.50 -7.74 22.56
C LEU A 525 0.18 -8.66 23.58
N ILE A 526 1.41 -8.32 24.01
CA ILE A 526 2.10 -9.06 25.08
C ILE A 526 1.26 -9.05 26.36
N TYR A 527 0.86 -7.88 26.80
CA TYR A 527 0.15 -7.72 28.07
C TYR A 527 -1.23 -8.41 28.07
N GLU A 528 -2.01 -8.21 27.02
CA GLU A 528 -3.33 -8.83 26.88
C GLU A 528 -3.23 -10.35 26.74
N THR A 529 -2.21 -10.87 26.04
CA THR A 529 -1.93 -12.31 25.98
C THR A 529 -1.59 -12.89 27.36
N GLU A 530 -0.76 -12.21 28.14
CA GLU A 530 -0.44 -12.63 29.52
C GLU A 530 -1.68 -12.66 30.41
N LEU A 531 -2.58 -11.68 30.29
CA LEU A 531 -3.83 -11.65 31.04
C LEU A 531 -4.77 -12.79 30.63
N GLU A 532 -4.89 -13.09 29.35
CA GLU A 532 -5.72 -14.19 28.87
C GLU A 532 -5.19 -15.55 29.33
N LEU A 533 -3.87 -15.78 29.19
CA LEU A 533 -3.24 -17.01 29.68
C LEU A 533 -3.49 -17.21 31.18
N LYS A 534 -3.35 -16.16 31.98
CA LYS A 534 -3.61 -16.20 33.41
C LYS A 534 -5.09 -16.47 33.72
N ALA A 535 -6.00 -15.88 32.97
CA ALA A 535 -7.43 -16.15 33.13
C ALA A 535 -7.79 -17.61 32.81
N ARG A 536 -7.19 -18.17 31.73
CA ARG A 536 -7.35 -19.58 31.36
C ARG A 536 -6.75 -20.51 32.43
N GLU A 537 -5.60 -20.17 33.01
CA GLU A 537 -5.00 -20.89 34.14
C GLU A 537 -5.94 -20.92 35.35
N ILE A 538 -6.53 -19.79 35.75
CA ILE A 538 -7.51 -19.71 36.83
C ILE A 538 -8.71 -20.60 36.52
N LEU A 539 -9.26 -20.56 35.32
CA LEU A 539 -10.39 -21.40 34.89
C LEU A 539 -10.06 -22.89 34.93
N SER A 540 -8.83 -23.32 34.67
CA SER A 540 -8.39 -24.70 34.74
C SER A 540 -8.47 -25.26 36.17
N THR A 541 -8.42 -24.37 37.17
CA THR A 541 -8.56 -24.72 38.58
C THR A 541 -10.04 -24.74 39.06
N ALA A 542 -11.02 -24.52 38.20
CA ALA A 542 -12.43 -24.35 38.55
C ALA A 542 -13.02 -25.53 39.38
N LYS A 543 -12.53 -26.76 39.15
CA LYS A 543 -12.94 -27.94 39.94
C LYS A 543 -12.52 -27.85 41.41
N ALA A 544 -11.34 -27.23 41.67
CA ALA A 544 -10.83 -27.08 43.04
C ALA A 544 -11.30 -25.77 43.71
N LEU A 545 -11.40 -24.70 42.95
CA LEU A 545 -11.72 -23.35 43.44
C LEU A 545 -13.24 -23.12 43.57
N GLY A 546 -14.05 -23.93 42.87
CA GLY A 546 -15.46 -23.70 42.59
C GLY A 546 -15.66 -22.86 41.32
N PRO A 547 -16.61 -23.26 40.43
CA PRO A 547 -16.77 -22.63 39.13
C PRO A 547 -17.12 -21.14 39.21
N VAL A 548 -17.99 -20.73 40.15
CA VAL A 548 -18.39 -19.33 40.30
C VAL A 548 -17.21 -18.43 40.67
N LYS A 549 -16.38 -18.90 41.61
CA LYS A 549 -15.21 -18.15 42.06
C LYS A 549 -14.16 -18.09 40.96
N ALA A 550 -13.89 -19.20 40.28
CA ALA A 550 -12.93 -19.25 39.16
C ALA A 550 -13.34 -18.30 38.03
N MET A 551 -14.60 -18.27 37.62
CA MET A 551 -15.13 -17.35 36.62
C MET A 551 -14.99 -15.88 37.06
N ALA A 552 -15.29 -15.56 38.32
CA ALA A 552 -15.16 -14.20 38.85
C ALA A 552 -13.70 -13.72 38.83
N GLU A 553 -12.74 -14.55 39.28
CA GLU A 553 -11.31 -14.21 39.26
C GLU A 553 -10.73 -14.11 37.82
N ALA A 554 -11.15 -14.98 36.92
CA ALA A 554 -10.76 -14.92 35.51
C ALA A 554 -11.25 -13.63 34.83
N LYS A 555 -12.52 -13.28 35.01
CA LYS A 555 -13.10 -12.03 34.51
C LYS A 555 -12.38 -10.80 35.09
N ALA A 556 -12.10 -10.78 36.41
CA ALA A 556 -11.34 -9.71 37.04
C ALA A 556 -9.93 -9.56 36.41
N THR A 557 -9.28 -10.68 36.11
CA THR A 557 -7.96 -10.66 35.41
C THR A 557 -8.07 -10.07 34.02
N LEU A 558 -9.05 -10.47 33.21
CA LEU A 558 -9.23 -9.95 31.85
C LEU A 558 -9.58 -8.46 31.83
N TYR A 559 -10.39 -7.97 32.76
CA TYR A 559 -10.70 -6.55 32.86
C TYR A 559 -9.49 -5.65 33.15
N MET A 560 -8.36 -6.22 33.62
CA MET A 560 -7.15 -5.45 33.86
C MET A 560 -6.60 -4.79 32.60
N ALA A 561 -6.83 -5.34 31.42
CA ALA A 561 -6.44 -4.74 30.13
C ALA A 561 -6.96 -3.29 29.99
N GLY A 562 -8.22 -3.05 30.36
CA GLY A 562 -8.81 -1.71 30.34
C GLY A 562 -8.56 -0.88 31.61
N LEU A 563 -8.47 -1.53 32.79
CA LEU A 563 -8.29 -0.83 34.05
C LEU A 563 -6.85 -0.35 34.28
N GLN A 564 -5.88 -1.07 33.74
CA GLN A 564 -4.45 -0.74 33.86
C GLN A 564 -3.77 -0.85 32.49
N PRO A 565 -4.10 0.06 31.53
CA PRO A 565 -3.54 0.02 30.19
C PRO A 565 -2.02 0.26 30.21
N VAL A 566 -1.30 -0.41 29.31
CA VAL A 566 0.15 -0.26 29.18
C VAL A 566 0.50 0.96 28.33
N MET A 567 1.66 1.57 28.57
CA MET A 567 2.26 2.64 27.75
C MET A 567 1.27 3.75 27.32
N PRO A 568 0.48 4.33 28.23
CA PRO A 568 -0.50 5.36 27.87
C PRO A 568 0.16 6.59 27.23
N GLU A 569 1.43 6.86 27.51
CA GLU A 569 2.19 7.96 26.91
C GLU A 569 2.44 7.75 25.41
N TRP A 570 2.63 6.51 24.95
CA TRP A 570 2.79 6.21 23.53
C TRP A 570 1.47 6.39 22.77
N LYS A 571 0.38 5.93 23.36
CA LYS A 571 -0.98 6.16 22.83
C LYS A 571 -1.26 7.66 22.71
N ASN A 572 -1.02 8.43 23.78
CA ASN A 572 -1.22 9.88 23.76
C ASN A 572 -0.36 10.57 22.71
N ARG A 573 0.88 10.06 22.46
CA ARG A 573 1.74 10.60 21.40
C ARG A 573 1.14 10.33 20.01
N CYS A 574 0.52 9.17 19.77
CA CYS A 574 -0.19 8.89 18.52
C CYS A 574 -1.32 9.91 18.27
N TYR A 575 -2.15 10.19 19.27
CA TYR A 575 -3.21 11.20 19.14
C TYR A 575 -2.66 12.61 18.89
N SER A 576 -1.60 13.00 19.61
CA SER A 576 -0.96 14.30 19.38
C SER A 576 -0.40 14.45 17.96
N LEU A 577 0.23 13.39 17.42
CA LEU A 577 0.74 13.40 16.04
C LEU A 577 -0.40 13.39 15.00
N ALA A 578 -1.50 12.71 15.29
CA ALA A 578 -2.70 12.77 14.44
C ALA A 578 -3.29 14.19 14.39
N ASP A 579 -3.34 14.90 15.53
CA ASP A 579 -3.74 16.31 15.60
C ASP A 579 -2.81 17.23 14.79
N ASP A 580 -1.51 17.00 14.86
CA ASP A 580 -0.52 17.78 14.12
C ASP A 580 -0.65 17.53 12.60
N LEU A 581 -0.88 16.29 12.17
CA LEU A 581 -1.13 15.92 10.77
C LEU A 581 -2.45 16.49 10.25
N PHE A 582 -3.52 16.45 11.05
CA PHE A 582 -4.78 17.10 10.68
C PHE A 582 -4.61 18.61 10.48
N LYS A 583 -3.90 19.28 11.39
CA LYS A 583 -3.64 20.71 11.32
C LYS A 583 -2.80 21.10 10.09
N SER A 584 -1.80 20.30 9.70
CA SER A 584 -0.86 20.63 8.64
C SER A 584 -1.37 20.27 7.23
N ILE A 585 -1.93 19.08 7.06
CA ILE A 585 -2.33 18.51 5.78
C ILE A 585 -3.78 18.03 5.74
N GLY A 586 -4.56 18.27 6.80
CA GLY A 586 -5.95 17.80 6.88
C GLY A 586 -6.13 16.28 6.95
N ALA A 587 -5.10 15.55 7.46
CA ALA A 587 -5.17 14.09 7.55
C ALA A 587 -6.30 13.62 8.47
N GLN A 588 -7.25 12.86 7.93
CA GLN A 588 -8.46 12.42 8.62
C GLN A 588 -8.20 11.05 9.27
N LEU A 589 -7.69 11.06 10.51
CA LEU A 589 -7.22 9.87 11.22
C LEU A 589 -8.15 9.40 12.35
N THR A 590 -9.22 10.15 12.65
CA THR A 590 -10.32 9.76 13.55
C THR A 590 -11.65 10.30 13.04
N VAL A 591 -12.74 9.60 13.35
CA VAL A 591 -14.10 10.03 12.97
C VAL A 591 -14.53 11.25 13.79
N GLU A 592 -14.40 11.18 15.10
CA GLU A 592 -14.93 12.22 16.00
C GLU A 592 -14.18 13.55 15.87
N LYS A 593 -12.86 13.51 15.87
CA LYS A 593 -12.02 14.71 15.95
C LYS A 593 -11.56 15.24 14.60
N HIS A 594 -11.29 14.35 13.66
CA HIS A 594 -10.74 14.69 12.35
C HIS A 594 -11.73 14.49 11.21
N PHE A 595 -13.00 14.15 11.53
CA PHE A 595 -14.11 13.99 10.59
C PHE A 595 -13.83 13.04 9.43
N ALA A 596 -13.10 11.95 9.71
CA ALA A 596 -12.87 10.88 8.76
C ALA A 596 -14.19 10.17 8.38
N ALA A 597 -14.24 9.56 7.22
CA ALA A 597 -15.23 8.55 6.94
C ALA A 597 -14.98 7.32 7.81
N ALA A 598 -16.03 6.82 8.42
CA ALA A 598 -15.96 5.66 9.28
C ALA A 598 -15.50 4.42 8.49
N GLY A 599 -14.54 3.67 9.04
CA GLY A 599 -14.00 2.46 8.41
C GLY A 599 -13.06 2.70 7.23
N ARG A 600 -12.55 3.91 7.08
CA ARG A 600 -11.58 4.30 6.05
C ARG A 600 -10.22 4.64 6.67
N GLY A 601 -9.76 5.88 6.54
CA GLY A 601 -8.46 6.33 7.04
C GLY A 601 -8.35 6.51 8.56
N ASN A 602 -9.42 6.28 9.31
CA ASN A 602 -9.55 6.52 10.75
C ASN A 602 -8.88 5.46 11.64
N PHE A 603 -7.68 4.99 11.28
CA PHE A 603 -7.04 3.89 12.00
C PHE A 603 -6.69 4.21 13.46
N ILE A 604 -6.60 5.46 13.85
CA ILE A 604 -6.37 5.84 15.25
C ILE A 604 -7.57 5.48 16.15
N ASP A 605 -8.78 5.43 15.59
CA ASP A 605 -9.96 4.97 16.34
C ASP A 605 -9.86 3.49 16.73
N ASN A 606 -9.04 2.71 16.02
CA ASN A 606 -8.84 1.29 16.25
C ASN A 606 -7.73 0.98 17.25
N ILE A 607 -7.08 1.99 17.79
CA ILE A 607 -5.86 1.83 18.60
C ILE A 607 -6.06 0.92 19.82
N ASP A 608 -7.29 0.81 20.30
CA ASP A 608 -7.68 0.01 21.48
C ASP A 608 -8.59 -1.20 21.16
N VAL A 609 -8.77 -1.55 19.88
CA VAL A 609 -9.50 -2.76 19.49
C VAL A 609 -8.90 -3.98 20.19
N PRO A 610 -9.69 -4.89 20.78
CA PRO A 610 -9.19 -6.07 21.47
C PRO A 610 -8.26 -6.91 20.61
N LEU A 611 -7.12 -7.33 21.19
CA LEU A 611 -6.08 -8.08 20.45
C LEU A 611 -6.11 -9.59 20.75
N ASN A 612 -7.06 -10.04 21.58
CA ASN A 612 -7.22 -11.44 22.02
C ASN A 612 -8.69 -11.77 22.25
N ASP A 613 -8.97 -12.98 22.73
CA ASP A 613 -10.32 -13.46 23.06
C ASP A 613 -10.84 -13.00 24.45
N GLY A 614 -10.17 -12.05 25.12
CA GLY A 614 -10.49 -11.66 26.49
C GLY A 614 -11.92 -11.19 26.67
N MET A 615 -12.43 -10.33 25.79
CA MET A 615 -13.81 -9.83 25.90
C MET A 615 -14.85 -10.91 25.54
N TRP A 616 -14.57 -11.73 24.53
CA TRP A 616 -15.39 -12.89 24.19
C TRP A 616 -15.47 -13.91 25.36
N LEU A 617 -14.33 -14.19 26.01
CA LEU A 617 -14.26 -15.04 27.18
C LEU A 617 -15.13 -14.49 28.32
N ILE A 618 -15.08 -13.20 28.60
CA ILE A 618 -15.91 -12.54 29.63
C ILE A 618 -17.39 -12.79 29.35
N ASP A 619 -17.85 -12.71 28.11
CA ASP A 619 -19.23 -12.94 27.74
C ASP A 619 -19.61 -14.42 27.84
N GLN A 620 -18.74 -15.32 27.36
CA GLN A 620 -18.98 -16.78 27.54
C GLN A 620 -19.09 -17.14 29.01
N LEU A 621 -18.20 -16.64 29.86
CA LEU A 621 -18.27 -16.88 31.32
C LEU A 621 -19.54 -16.31 31.93
N SER A 622 -19.99 -15.15 31.46
CA SER A 622 -21.24 -14.54 31.94
C SER A 622 -22.50 -15.32 31.54
N ILE A 623 -22.45 -15.99 30.37
CA ILE A 623 -23.50 -16.92 29.94
C ILE A 623 -23.48 -18.19 30.82
N ILE A 624 -22.31 -18.77 31.09
CA ILE A 624 -22.13 -19.95 31.91
C ILE A 624 -22.60 -19.69 33.36
N GLU A 625 -22.28 -18.48 33.90
CA GLU A 625 -22.71 -18.09 35.24
C GLU A 625 -24.23 -18.18 35.45
N LYS A 626 -25.02 -17.83 34.44
CA LYS A 626 -26.48 -17.72 34.49
C LYS A 626 -27.19 -19.08 34.31
N ASN A 627 -26.48 -20.07 33.78
CA ASN A 627 -27.11 -21.33 33.35
C ASN A 627 -26.52 -22.55 34.06
N GLY A 628 -27.41 -23.51 34.37
CA GLY A 628 -27.05 -24.82 34.88
C GLY A 628 -26.62 -24.85 36.36
N ASP A 629 -26.47 -26.07 36.88
CA ASP A 629 -25.89 -26.32 38.18
C ASP A 629 -24.34 -26.25 38.15
N GLU A 630 -23.71 -26.59 39.31
CA GLU A 630 -22.25 -26.55 39.41
C GLU A 630 -21.55 -27.51 38.44
N ALA A 631 -22.11 -28.71 38.22
CA ALA A 631 -21.54 -29.69 37.29
C ALA A 631 -21.68 -29.25 35.86
N ASP A 632 -22.79 -28.60 35.48
CA ASP A 632 -22.99 -28.01 34.16
C ASP A 632 -21.99 -26.88 33.89
N LYS A 633 -21.76 -26.00 34.87
CA LYS A 633 -20.79 -24.94 34.80
C LYS A 633 -19.36 -25.45 34.61
N LEU A 634 -18.99 -26.49 35.38
CA LEU A 634 -17.67 -27.11 35.22
C LEU A 634 -17.47 -27.74 33.84
N ARG A 635 -18.49 -28.42 33.29
CA ARG A 635 -18.43 -28.94 31.91
C ARG A 635 -18.32 -27.83 30.88
N ALA A 636 -19.09 -26.75 31.02
CA ALA A 636 -19.05 -25.62 30.11
C ALA A 636 -17.69 -24.90 30.12
N ILE A 637 -17.09 -24.72 31.31
CA ILE A 637 -15.73 -24.16 31.43
C ILE A 637 -14.72 -25.10 30.77
N ALA A 638 -14.79 -26.42 30.98
CA ALA A 638 -13.89 -27.36 30.33
C ALA A 638 -14.02 -27.30 28.82
N ASN A 639 -15.25 -27.30 28.28
CA ASN A 639 -15.46 -27.15 26.82
C ASN A 639 -14.90 -25.82 26.25
N LEU A 640 -15.01 -24.73 27.00
CA LEU A 640 -14.48 -23.43 26.61
C LEU A 640 -12.95 -23.44 26.55
N LEU A 641 -12.29 -24.08 27.52
CA LEU A 641 -10.83 -24.22 27.54
C LEU A 641 -10.31 -25.14 26.41
N GLU A 642 -11.07 -26.20 26.11
CA GLU A 642 -10.72 -27.22 25.10
C GLU A 642 -11.18 -26.84 23.66
N ARG A 643 -11.72 -25.62 23.45
CA ARG A 643 -12.31 -25.25 22.17
C ARG A 643 -11.37 -25.51 20.99
N ASN A 644 -10.08 -25.17 21.14
CA ASN A 644 -9.07 -25.27 20.10
C ASN A 644 -8.29 -26.60 20.14
N ASN A 645 -8.64 -27.52 21.04
CA ASN A 645 -7.97 -28.82 21.17
C ASN A 645 -8.69 -29.86 20.28
N PRO A 646 -8.03 -30.34 19.19
CA PRO A 646 -8.61 -31.38 18.33
C PRO A 646 -8.54 -32.78 18.93
N GLY A 647 -7.87 -32.94 20.10
CA GLY A 647 -7.54 -34.23 20.69
C GLY A 647 -6.29 -34.88 20.05
N PRO A 648 -5.86 -36.04 20.63
CA PRO A 648 -4.69 -36.76 20.16
C PRO A 648 -4.81 -37.18 18.68
N GLY A 649 -3.76 -37.02 17.92
CA GLY A 649 -3.73 -37.38 16.50
C GLY A 649 -4.58 -36.49 15.61
N GLY A 650 -4.97 -35.30 16.07
CA GLY A 650 -5.73 -34.31 15.32
C GLY A 650 -4.94 -33.03 15.04
N TYR A 651 -5.57 -32.12 14.31
CA TYR A 651 -5.04 -30.79 14.00
C TYR A 651 -6.08 -29.70 14.27
N TYR A 652 -5.59 -28.55 14.73
CA TYR A 652 -6.35 -27.29 14.76
C TYR A 652 -5.54 -26.20 14.08
N ASP A 653 -6.13 -25.54 13.12
CA ASP A 653 -5.53 -24.40 12.43
C ASP A 653 -6.47 -23.19 12.46
N ASN A 654 -5.92 -22.04 12.86
CA ASN A 654 -6.48 -20.70 12.72
C ASN A 654 -5.69 -19.96 11.64
N PHE A 655 -6.32 -19.68 10.50
CA PHE A 655 -5.61 -19.10 9.35
C PHE A 655 -5.25 -17.61 9.50
N GLY A 656 -5.62 -16.97 10.61
CA GLY A 656 -5.07 -15.68 11.03
C GLY A 656 -3.66 -15.75 11.60
N THR A 657 -3.15 -16.96 11.89
CA THR A 657 -1.83 -17.18 12.46
C THR A 657 -0.88 -17.81 11.44
N PRO A 658 0.37 -17.30 11.34
CA PRO A 658 1.36 -17.81 10.38
C PRO A 658 1.66 -19.32 10.52
N GLU A 659 1.51 -19.91 11.70
CA GLU A 659 1.75 -21.32 11.98
C GLU A 659 0.88 -22.25 11.13
N SER A 660 -0.35 -21.83 10.86
CA SER A 660 -1.31 -22.58 10.04
C SER A 660 -0.95 -22.60 8.54
N TRP A 661 -0.09 -21.68 8.10
CA TRP A 661 0.30 -21.57 6.68
C TRP A 661 1.14 -22.75 6.19
N ASN A 662 1.76 -23.52 7.08
CA ASN A 662 2.46 -24.75 6.72
C ASN A 662 1.53 -25.83 6.10
N ARG A 663 0.21 -25.68 6.21
CA ARG A 663 -0.79 -26.57 5.60
C ARG A 663 -1.16 -26.16 4.19
N VAL A 664 -0.92 -24.90 3.85
CA VAL A 664 -1.39 -24.26 2.61
C VAL A 664 -0.50 -24.65 1.44
N VAL A 665 -1.10 -25.13 0.37
CA VAL A 665 -0.40 -25.41 -0.88
C VAL A 665 -0.43 -24.14 -1.75
N SER A 666 0.73 -23.60 -2.08
CA SER A 666 0.89 -22.53 -3.05
C SER A 666 1.91 -22.95 -4.11
N ASN A 667 1.58 -22.70 -5.37
CA ASN A 667 2.45 -23.00 -6.51
C ASN A 667 3.29 -21.82 -6.95
N TYR A 668 3.10 -20.64 -6.33
CA TYR A 668 3.77 -19.40 -6.70
C TYR A 668 4.42 -18.78 -5.48
N SER A 669 5.59 -18.17 -5.67
CA SER A 669 6.21 -17.31 -4.66
C SER A 669 5.48 -15.95 -4.58
N TYR A 670 5.76 -15.19 -3.51
CA TYR A 670 5.24 -13.82 -3.39
C TYR A 670 5.72 -12.90 -4.52
N GLU A 671 6.94 -13.10 -4.99
CA GLU A 671 7.53 -12.34 -6.10
C GLU A 671 6.86 -12.64 -7.46
N GLU A 672 6.30 -13.84 -7.61
CA GLU A 672 5.61 -14.25 -8.85
C GLU A 672 4.13 -13.87 -8.85
N ASP A 673 3.48 -13.86 -7.69
CA ASP A 673 2.05 -13.57 -7.53
C ASP A 673 1.77 -12.71 -6.28
N PRO A 674 2.31 -11.49 -6.17
CA PRO A 674 2.17 -10.65 -4.97
C PRO A 674 0.71 -10.22 -4.70
N GLY A 675 -0.17 -10.32 -5.70
CA GLY A 675 -1.61 -10.08 -5.56
C GLY A 675 -2.41 -11.29 -5.08
N GLY A 676 -1.80 -12.48 -5.04
CA GLY A 676 -2.50 -13.72 -4.72
C GLY A 676 -3.68 -14.00 -5.65
N LEU A 677 -3.51 -13.75 -6.97
CA LEU A 677 -4.54 -14.05 -7.97
C LEU A 677 -4.66 -15.56 -8.26
N LYS A 678 -3.54 -16.26 -8.19
CA LYS A 678 -3.40 -17.71 -8.37
C LYS A 678 -2.94 -18.41 -7.08
N SER A 679 -2.71 -17.68 -6.03
CA SER A 679 -2.24 -18.18 -4.74
C SER A 679 -3.27 -17.92 -3.65
N PRO A 680 -3.36 -18.80 -2.63
CA PRO A 680 -4.11 -18.50 -1.43
C PRO A 680 -3.56 -17.26 -0.72
N ARG A 681 -4.46 -16.49 -0.12
CA ARG A 681 -4.12 -15.30 0.66
C ARG A 681 -4.97 -15.22 1.92
N VAL A 682 -4.45 -14.63 2.99
CA VAL A 682 -5.24 -14.29 4.16
C VAL A 682 -5.99 -12.99 3.90
N SER A 683 -7.27 -13.01 4.11
CA SER A 683 -8.14 -11.85 4.17
C SER A 683 -8.56 -11.63 5.61
N PHE A 684 -8.31 -10.44 6.12
CA PHE A 684 -8.65 -10.06 7.48
C PHE A 684 -9.96 -9.29 7.53
N GLY A 685 -10.56 -9.29 8.71
CA GLY A 685 -11.64 -8.39 9.03
C GLY A 685 -13.00 -8.81 8.55
N VAL A 686 -13.19 -10.09 8.29
CA VAL A 686 -14.49 -10.62 7.90
C VAL A 686 -14.89 -11.71 8.88
N GLY A 687 -15.88 -11.43 9.71
CA GLY A 687 -16.43 -12.40 10.64
C GLY A 687 -17.15 -13.55 9.92
N LEU A 688 -17.23 -14.73 10.57
CA LEU A 688 -17.92 -15.89 10.02
C LEU A 688 -19.37 -15.64 9.67
N ARG A 689 -20.03 -14.72 10.38
CA ARG A 689 -21.41 -14.35 10.12
C ARG A 689 -21.61 -13.34 9.01
N GLY A 690 -20.51 -12.78 8.48
CA GLY A 690 -20.52 -11.79 7.41
C GLY A 690 -20.98 -10.38 7.80
N GLU A 691 -21.20 -10.17 9.10
CA GLU A 691 -21.68 -8.89 9.65
C GLU A 691 -20.53 -8.00 10.11
N GLU A 692 -19.38 -8.61 10.46
CA GLU A 692 -18.18 -7.91 10.91
C GLU A 692 -17.19 -7.77 9.78
N TRP A 693 -16.92 -6.53 9.44
CA TRP A 693 -15.81 -6.11 8.58
C TRP A 693 -14.82 -5.29 9.39
N VAL A 694 -13.54 -5.54 9.28
CA VAL A 694 -12.55 -4.76 10.03
C VAL A 694 -12.65 -3.27 9.75
N HIS A 695 -12.77 -2.86 8.51
CA HIS A 695 -12.85 -1.45 8.15
C HIS A 695 -14.21 -0.80 8.48
N GLU A 696 -15.26 -1.58 8.68
CA GLU A 696 -16.56 -1.10 9.15
C GLU A 696 -16.68 -1.23 10.68
N ILE A 697 -16.12 -2.30 11.25
CA ILE A 697 -16.05 -2.54 12.69
C ILE A 697 -15.35 -1.40 13.41
N THR A 698 -14.21 -0.97 12.90
CA THR A 698 -13.43 0.13 13.46
C THR A 698 -14.19 1.45 13.47
N ALA A 699 -15.20 1.57 12.61
CA ALA A 699 -16.09 2.71 12.59
C ALA A 699 -17.13 2.69 13.69
N VAL A 700 -17.62 1.50 14.03
CA VAL A 700 -18.71 1.29 14.99
C VAL A 700 -18.25 0.72 16.32
N GLY A 701 -16.93 0.46 16.47
CA GLY A 701 -16.30 -0.05 17.67
C GLY A 701 -16.46 -1.57 17.81
N PHE A 702 -15.59 -2.34 17.11
CA PHE A 702 -15.43 -3.75 17.42
C PHE A 702 -14.95 -3.90 18.86
N ASP A 703 -15.76 -4.54 19.66
CA ASP A 703 -15.52 -4.70 21.10
C ASP A 703 -15.05 -6.10 21.50
N GLY A 704 -15.02 -7.03 20.55
CA GLY A 704 -14.57 -8.41 20.74
C GLY A 704 -15.52 -9.31 21.52
N HIS A 705 -16.73 -8.87 21.86
CA HIS A 705 -17.64 -9.60 22.73
C HIS A 705 -18.33 -10.80 22.07
N THR A 706 -18.81 -10.62 20.86
CA THR A 706 -19.70 -11.59 20.20
C THR A 706 -18.97 -12.68 19.42
N THR A 707 -17.75 -12.43 19.00
CA THR A 707 -17.01 -13.24 18.02
C THR A 707 -15.59 -13.51 18.51
N PRO A 708 -15.14 -14.78 18.54
CA PRO A 708 -13.73 -15.07 18.81
C PRO A 708 -12.84 -14.49 17.73
N LEU A 709 -11.63 -14.10 18.10
CA LEU A 709 -10.71 -13.41 17.21
C LEU A 709 -10.34 -14.25 15.96
N SER A 710 -10.32 -15.58 16.08
CA SER A 710 -10.11 -16.51 14.96
C SER A 710 -11.14 -16.34 13.83
N TRP A 711 -12.31 -15.78 14.10
CA TRP A 711 -13.35 -15.55 13.11
C TRP A 711 -13.19 -14.21 12.35
N MET A 712 -12.22 -13.39 12.76
CA MET A 712 -11.92 -12.12 12.11
C MET A 712 -10.94 -12.24 10.94
N ASN A 713 -10.67 -13.45 10.50
CA ASN A 713 -9.80 -13.73 9.36
C ASN A 713 -10.28 -14.96 8.58
N GLN A 714 -9.78 -15.09 7.38
CA GLN A 714 -9.99 -16.27 6.55
C GLN A 714 -8.81 -16.45 5.60
N ILE A 715 -8.47 -17.71 5.30
CA ILE A 715 -7.72 -18.00 4.10
C ILE A 715 -8.69 -18.08 2.92
N THR A 716 -8.33 -17.47 1.83
CA THR A 716 -9.17 -17.41 0.63
C THR A 716 -8.33 -17.57 -0.62
N THR A 717 -8.95 -18.06 -1.67
CA THR A 717 -8.48 -17.91 -3.04
C THR A 717 -9.36 -16.89 -3.75
N LEU A 718 -8.85 -16.27 -4.80
CA LEU A 718 -9.68 -15.37 -5.57
C LEU A 718 -10.45 -16.16 -6.63
N TYR A 719 -11.76 -15.96 -6.65
CA TYR A 719 -12.70 -16.50 -7.66
C TYR A 719 -12.69 -18.03 -7.71
N ASP A 720 -12.44 -18.61 -8.85
CA ASP A 720 -12.50 -20.05 -9.13
C ASP A 720 -11.19 -20.82 -8.89
N GLU A 721 -10.17 -20.15 -8.35
CA GLU A 721 -8.95 -20.86 -7.93
C GLU A 721 -9.25 -21.75 -6.70
N PRO A 722 -8.81 -23.02 -6.69
CA PRO A 722 -9.05 -23.90 -5.54
C PRO A 722 -8.14 -23.58 -4.36
N LEU A 723 -8.67 -23.68 -3.15
CA LEU A 723 -7.90 -23.68 -1.92
C LEU A 723 -7.49 -25.10 -1.57
N LYS A 724 -6.19 -25.36 -1.39
CA LYS A 724 -5.67 -26.68 -1.02
C LYS A 724 -4.91 -26.63 0.31
N LEU A 725 -5.22 -27.61 1.18
CA LEU A 725 -4.56 -27.82 2.46
C LEU A 725 -4.10 -29.28 2.56
N VAL A 726 -2.96 -29.50 3.24
CA VAL A 726 -2.37 -30.84 3.42
C VAL A 726 -2.11 -31.10 4.92
N TYR A 727 -2.63 -32.21 5.42
CA TYR A 727 -2.47 -32.68 6.79
C TYR A 727 -1.72 -34.02 6.79
N PRO A 728 -0.43 -34.05 7.15
CA PRO A 728 0.37 -35.27 7.22
C PRO A 728 0.18 -36.02 8.55
N ASP A 729 0.80 -37.17 8.69
CA ASP A 729 0.96 -37.91 9.94
C ASP A 729 -0.38 -38.31 10.63
N LEU A 730 -1.43 -38.51 9.84
CA LEU A 730 -2.69 -39.03 10.33
C LEU A 730 -2.65 -40.59 10.38
N ASP A 731 -3.41 -41.19 11.31
CA ASP A 731 -3.54 -42.65 11.36
C ASP A 731 -4.34 -43.15 10.15
N PRO A 732 -3.74 -43.97 9.26
CA PRO A 732 -4.44 -44.50 8.07
C PRO A 732 -5.64 -45.39 8.40
N GLN A 733 -5.75 -45.88 9.64
CA GLN A 733 -6.90 -46.71 10.12
C GLN A 733 -7.88 -45.89 10.96
N GLY A 734 -7.54 -44.62 11.28
CA GLY A 734 -8.35 -43.75 12.13
C GLY A 734 -9.63 -43.27 11.45
N SER A 735 -10.64 -43.03 12.26
CA SER A 735 -11.90 -42.40 11.83
C SER A 735 -11.85 -40.90 12.13
N TYR A 736 -11.86 -40.07 11.08
CA TYR A 736 -11.71 -38.64 11.24
C TYR A 736 -12.99 -37.85 10.91
N VAL A 737 -13.12 -36.72 11.58
CA VAL A 737 -14.12 -35.68 11.28
C VAL A 737 -13.40 -34.36 11.01
N ILE A 738 -13.84 -33.66 9.97
CA ILE A 738 -13.47 -32.28 9.70
C ILE A 738 -14.54 -31.39 10.30
N ARG A 739 -14.13 -30.49 11.17
CA ARG A 739 -14.94 -29.35 11.60
C ARG A 739 -14.34 -28.11 11.00
N VAL A 740 -15.12 -27.26 10.33
CA VAL A 740 -14.60 -26.12 9.57
C VAL A 740 -15.49 -24.90 9.70
N GLY A 741 -14.87 -23.73 9.89
CA GLY A 741 -15.49 -22.42 9.85
C GLY A 741 -15.46 -21.83 8.44
N TYR A 742 -16.64 -21.56 7.87
CA TYR A 742 -16.79 -20.86 6.59
C TYR A 742 -17.31 -19.47 6.81
N THR A 743 -16.64 -18.46 6.24
CA THR A 743 -17.15 -17.10 6.35
C THR A 743 -18.39 -16.88 5.51
N GLY A 744 -19.33 -16.10 6.03
CA GLY A 744 -20.60 -15.79 5.36
C GLY A 744 -20.60 -14.50 4.55
N ARG A 745 -19.48 -13.76 4.51
CA ARG A 745 -19.44 -12.40 3.96
C ARG A 745 -19.97 -12.31 2.53
N PHE A 746 -19.54 -13.21 1.66
CA PHE A 746 -19.94 -13.17 0.25
C PHE A 746 -20.97 -14.24 -0.10
N ARG A 747 -21.38 -15.07 0.88
CA ARG A 747 -22.32 -16.18 0.68
C ARG A 747 -21.94 -17.05 -0.52
N SER A 748 -20.64 -17.31 -0.68
CA SER A 748 -20.12 -18.08 -1.79
C SER A 748 -20.62 -19.53 -1.75
N LYS A 749 -20.83 -20.13 -2.93
CA LYS A 749 -21.08 -21.55 -3.05
C LYS A 749 -19.77 -22.29 -3.11
N ILE A 750 -19.46 -23.08 -2.08
CA ILE A 750 -18.20 -23.84 -2.01
C ILE A 750 -18.46 -25.34 -1.85
N LYS A 751 -17.58 -26.12 -2.45
CA LYS A 751 -17.53 -27.58 -2.44
C LYS A 751 -16.22 -28.03 -1.80
N LEU A 752 -16.25 -29.13 -1.02
CA LEU A 752 -15.06 -29.72 -0.42
C LEU A 752 -14.83 -31.13 -0.96
N MET A 753 -13.61 -31.39 -1.38
CA MET A 753 -13.09 -32.70 -1.77
C MET A 753 -11.97 -33.11 -0.82
N ALA A 754 -11.82 -34.40 -0.55
CA ALA A 754 -10.65 -35.02 0.05
C ALA A 754 -10.12 -36.09 -0.89
N GLU A 755 -8.84 -36.02 -1.31
CA GLU A 755 -8.25 -36.99 -2.25
C GLU A 755 -9.14 -37.23 -3.50
N LYS A 756 -9.76 -36.18 -4.03
CA LYS A 756 -10.74 -36.26 -5.13
C LYS A 756 -12.06 -36.94 -4.81
N ILE A 757 -12.32 -37.30 -3.55
CA ILE A 757 -13.60 -37.84 -3.06
C ILE A 757 -14.39 -36.68 -2.46
N MET A 758 -15.65 -36.57 -2.84
CA MET A 758 -16.52 -35.49 -2.37
C MET A 758 -16.85 -35.66 -0.89
N ILE A 759 -16.52 -34.67 -0.08
CA ILE A 759 -16.92 -34.53 1.32
C ILE A 759 -18.30 -33.88 1.38
N HIS A 760 -18.49 -32.76 0.71
CA HIS A 760 -19.78 -32.14 0.50
C HIS A 760 -19.83 -31.45 -0.88
N ASP A 761 -20.99 -31.46 -1.49
CA ASP A 761 -21.29 -30.72 -2.71
C ASP A 761 -21.42 -29.23 -2.39
N TYR A 762 -21.67 -28.40 -3.39
CA TYR A 762 -21.83 -26.97 -3.22
C TYR A 762 -22.84 -26.60 -2.15
N ILE A 763 -22.38 -25.94 -1.12
CA ILE A 763 -23.20 -25.31 -0.08
C ILE A 763 -22.98 -23.81 -0.09
N THR A 764 -24.03 -23.03 0.15
CA THR A 764 -23.92 -21.59 0.33
C THR A 764 -23.44 -21.30 1.76
N THR A 765 -22.34 -20.56 1.89
CA THR A 765 -21.81 -20.14 3.19
C THR A 765 -22.71 -19.12 3.88
N GLY A 766 -22.60 -18.98 5.19
CA GLY A 766 -23.32 -17.97 5.99
C GLY A 766 -24.62 -18.45 6.65
N ASP A 767 -25.10 -19.67 6.36
CA ASP A 767 -26.29 -20.20 7.02
C ASP A 767 -25.97 -20.68 8.45
N GLN A 768 -24.75 -21.14 8.68
CA GLN A 768 -24.19 -21.46 10.01
C GLN A 768 -22.69 -21.20 10.01
N PRO A 769 -22.09 -20.83 11.17
CA PRO A 769 -20.66 -20.50 11.21
C PRO A 769 -19.75 -21.72 11.10
N ILE A 770 -20.12 -22.86 11.69
CA ILE A 770 -19.32 -24.09 11.76
C ILE A 770 -20.08 -25.25 11.14
N TYR A 771 -19.37 -25.99 10.31
CA TYR A 771 -19.84 -27.21 9.66
C TYR A 771 -19.01 -28.41 10.12
N GLU A 772 -19.63 -29.63 10.11
CA GLU A 772 -18.94 -30.85 10.49
C GLU A 772 -19.19 -31.93 9.47
N PHE A 773 -18.14 -32.63 9.01
CA PHE A 773 -18.20 -33.66 7.97
C PHE A 773 -17.32 -34.84 8.33
N LYS A 774 -17.76 -36.05 7.99
CA LYS A 774 -16.96 -37.28 8.13
C LYS A 774 -15.93 -37.36 6.99
N VAL A 775 -14.72 -37.76 7.33
CA VAL A 775 -13.68 -38.08 6.34
C VAL A 775 -13.90 -39.51 5.84
N PRO A 776 -14.02 -39.78 4.54
CA PRO A 776 -14.10 -41.12 4.00
C PRO A 776 -12.83 -41.93 4.27
N ALA A 777 -12.93 -43.11 4.82
CA ALA A 777 -11.79 -43.94 5.24
C ALA A 777 -10.76 -44.24 4.12
N ASN A 778 -11.18 -44.19 2.86
CA ASN A 778 -10.31 -44.45 1.72
C ASN A 778 -9.45 -43.25 1.28
N THR A 779 -9.58 -42.09 1.93
CA THR A 779 -8.78 -40.88 1.69
C THR A 779 -7.53 -40.77 2.56
N LEU A 780 -7.29 -41.73 3.45
CA LEU A 780 -6.19 -41.68 4.47
C LEU A 780 -5.16 -42.81 4.29
N LYS A 781 -5.12 -43.47 3.15
CA LYS A 781 -4.32 -44.71 2.96
C LYS A 781 -2.82 -44.53 3.19
N ASP A 782 -2.28 -43.36 2.95
CA ASP A 782 -0.87 -43.02 3.15
C ASP A 782 -0.59 -42.16 4.40
N GLY A 783 -1.63 -41.92 5.22
CA GLY A 783 -1.51 -41.07 6.41
C GLY A 783 -1.50 -39.57 6.08
N ILE A 784 -1.84 -39.19 4.88
CA ILE A 784 -1.94 -37.80 4.43
C ILE A 784 -3.39 -37.50 4.06
N LEU A 785 -3.91 -36.35 4.45
CA LEU A 785 -5.22 -35.85 4.05
C LEU A 785 -5.04 -34.58 3.23
N GLU A 786 -5.30 -34.67 1.93
CA GLU A 786 -5.36 -33.54 1.03
C GLU A 786 -6.79 -33.02 0.93
N LEU A 787 -7.03 -31.78 1.28
CA LEU A 787 -8.31 -31.09 1.20
C LEU A 787 -8.28 -30.05 0.09
N GLU A 788 -9.33 -30.03 -0.73
CA GLU A 788 -9.49 -29.07 -1.82
C GLU A 788 -10.87 -28.43 -1.77
N TRP A 789 -10.91 -27.12 -1.56
CA TRP A 789 -12.12 -26.31 -1.70
C TRP A 789 -12.15 -25.65 -3.06
N SER A 790 -13.31 -25.66 -3.71
CA SER A 790 -13.57 -24.92 -4.93
C SER A 790 -14.90 -24.18 -4.83
N CYS A 791 -14.96 -22.99 -5.46
CA CYS A 791 -16.18 -22.22 -5.60
C CYS A 791 -16.82 -22.40 -6.98
N GLY A 792 -18.05 -21.93 -7.15
CA GLY A 792 -18.71 -21.86 -8.45
C GLY A 792 -18.09 -20.78 -9.35
N GLU A 793 -18.31 -20.87 -10.65
CA GLU A 793 -17.87 -19.88 -11.62
C GLU A 793 -18.39 -18.48 -11.28
N GLY A 794 -17.51 -17.48 -11.23
CA GLY A 794 -17.85 -16.10 -10.90
C GLY A 794 -18.11 -15.81 -9.43
N GLU A 795 -18.03 -16.80 -8.54
CA GLU A 795 -18.15 -16.66 -7.10
C GLU A 795 -16.86 -16.06 -6.47
N ARG A 796 -16.93 -15.65 -5.20
CA ARG A 796 -15.86 -14.91 -4.49
C ARG A 796 -14.75 -15.80 -3.90
N GLY A 797 -14.49 -16.97 -4.44
CA GLY A 797 -13.45 -17.86 -3.96
C GLY A 797 -13.84 -18.68 -2.72
N SER A 798 -12.94 -19.59 -2.34
CA SER A 798 -13.09 -20.43 -1.14
C SER A 798 -12.64 -19.68 0.09
N GLN A 799 -13.38 -19.77 1.20
CA GLN A 799 -13.21 -18.91 2.38
C GLN A 799 -13.28 -19.74 3.66
N VAL A 800 -12.11 -20.08 4.21
CA VAL A 800 -11.98 -20.93 5.42
C VAL A 800 -11.31 -20.11 6.53
N SER A 801 -11.96 -20.02 7.69
CA SER A 801 -11.47 -19.27 8.86
C SER A 801 -10.62 -20.13 9.78
N GLU A 802 -11.17 -21.26 10.22
CA GLU A 802 -10.50 -22.22 11.08
C GLU A 802 -10.94 -23.65 10.75
N ILE A 803 -10.11 -24.63 11.09
CA ILE A 803 -10.36 -26.03 10.83
C ILE A 803 -9.86 -26.91 11.99
N TRP A 804 -10.62 -27.95 12.30
CA TRP A 804 -10.22 -29.05 13.17
C TRP A 804 -10.24 -30.34 12.37
N ILE A 805 -9.20 -31.12 12.46
CA ILE A 805 -9.16 -32.52 12.03
C ILE A 805 -9.18 -33.37 13.31
N ILE A 806 -10.26 -34.08 13.57
CA ILE A 806 -10.53 -34.73 14.87
C ILE A 806 -10.52 -36.25 14.68
N ASN A 807 -9.66 -36.95 15.44
CA ASN A 807 -9.62 -38.39 15.46
C ASN A 807 -10.71 -38.90 16.44
N GLN A 808 -11.79 -39.46 15.89
CA GLN A 808 -12.94 -39.97 16.68
C GLN A 808 -12.60 -41.18 17.52
N ASP A 809 -11.62 -41.99 17.14
CA ASP A 809 -11.26 -43.20 17.82
C ASP A 809 -10.43 -42.90 19.08
N GLU A 810 -9.61 -41.87 19.05
CA GLU A 810 -8.86 -41.39 20.20
C GLU A 810 -9.74 -40.69 21.24
N LEU A 811 -10.82 -40.02 20.82
CA LEU A 811 -11.77 -39.38 21.72
C LEU A 811 -12.64 -40.41 22.49
N LYS A 812 -12.71 -41.68 22.03
CA LYS A 812 -13.46 -42.76 22.71
C LYS A 812 -12.63 -43.51 23.72
N LYS A 813 -11.31 -43.39 23.73
CA LYS A 813 -10.39 -43.98 24.70
C LYS A 813 -10.33 -43.11 25.95
#